data_00b657338e78ac21a69e9a97e7169753
#
_entry.id   00b657338e78ac21a69e9a97e7169753
#
_cell.length_a   1.000
_cell.length_b   1.000
_cell.length_c   1.000
_cell.angle_alpha   90.00
_cell.angle_beta   90.00
_cell.angle_gamma   90.00
#
_symmetry.space_group_name_H-M   'P 1'
#
loop_
_entity.id
_entity.type
_entity.pdbx_description
1 polymer ?
#
loop_
_entity_poly.entity_id
_entity_poly.type
_entity_poly.pdbx_seq_one_letter_code
_entity_poly.pdbx_strand_id
1 'polypeptide(L)'
;MILCRTLGPVEVTVDGGPAPPDLLWRKHLALLIYLARSPRRVRSREHLVGLLWGDKTEAAARHSLSEALRVIRRHAGEASVETAQGQVRLLPGFVEVDVDQLEALAEAGDWEPASELIAGEFLEGFAVAGASEFEDWLAAERELWRRHGVELLVRGSEALAQTGRTQDASALAARALALEPTSERALGATLRCMSLAGDRAGALELFDRFRARLAAEAGTEPGEATRALAERVRRERGIRPEVTAGWSDGEPIVRAPLEGRDNELGRLLDAVARSARERRATLLVLEGESGVGKTRLLEEALARLRLDGCSIAAARAVEADRGQPWSGLLAIARGGLLEAPGIGAAPPEALAAFATQLPEWGARFQGVSVAGAHPLARGLVETLRVAAEERPVVVTVDDAQWLDPESASALGAVLRDLSAAPLTVVLVIVPFPPRAELDELRSRIGRDLPGEAIRLRPLDRASLRRLAERMLPGYQPVAIDRVTRRVATDSAGLPLLAVELLRAVALGLDLGTISEAWPEPLRTLDQTLPGDLPDAVRAAIRIGFRRLSPAAQRVLTAASVLGDLVPSAVLERALSLGPEEISMALDELEWHRWLVADPRGYSFVARIVRRVVERDMLTEVQRHRVLAATGQGGTPPGGTAT
;
A
#
# COMPACT_ATOMS: atom_id res chain seq x y z
N MET A 1 -26.68 -32.48 -3.04
CA MET A 1 -26.40 -31.33 -2.16
C MET A 1 -27.18 -30.11 -2.66
N ILE A 2 -27.87 -29.42 -1.77
CA ILE A 2 -28.61 -28.17 -2.10
C ILE A 2 -27.77 -26.99 -1.70
N LEU A 3 -27.55 -26.06 -2.62
CA LEU A 3 -26.87 -24.78 -2.37
C LEU A 3 -27.91 -23.66 -2.49
N CYS A 4 -28.04 -22.86 -1.44
CA CYS A 4 -28.93 -21.71 -1.40
C CYS A 4 -28.10 -20.42 -1.36
N ARG A 5 -28.26 -19.56 -2.37
CA ARG A 5 -27.81 -18.16 -2.34
C ARG A 5 -28.96 -17.32 -1.80
N THR A 6 -28.68 -16.62 -0.71
CA THR A 6 -29.69 -15.87 0.07
C THR A 6 -29.36 -14.40 0.22
N LEU A 7 -28.12 -13.97 -0.07
CA LEU A 7 -27.68 -12.57 -0.01
C LEU A 7 -27.88 -11.89 -1.37
N GLY A 8 -29.13 -11.60 -1.69
CA GLY A 8 -29.65 -11.08 -2.95
C GLY A 8 -30.89 -11.81 -3.38
N PRO A 9 -31.28 -11.77 -4.67
CA PRO A 9 -32.33 -12.61 -5.22
C PRO A 9 -32.07 -14.08 -4.93
N VAL A 10 -33.08 -14.80 -4.44
CA VAL A 10 -32.92 -16.20 -4.03
C VAL A 10 -32.62 -17.09 -5.21
N GLU A 11 -31.46 -17.75 -5.18
CA GLU A 11 -31.07 -18.78 -6.15
C GLU A 11 -30.82 -20.10 -5.42
N VAL A 12 -31.37 -21.19 -5.98
CA VAL A 12 -31.19 -22.53 -5.42
C VAL A 12 -30.73 -23.48 -6.51
N THR A 13 -29.68 -24.23 -6.20
CA THR A 13 -29.20 -25.31 -7.07
C THR A 13 -29.20 -26.64 -6.33
N VAL A 14 -29.41 -27.72 -7.06
CA VAL A 14 -29.36 -29.11 -6.56
C VAL A 14 -28.35 -29.87 -7.39
N ASP A 15 -27.28 -30.37 -6.75
CA ASP A 15 -26.17 -31.08 -7.39
C ASP A 15 -25.57 -30.34 -8.60
N GLY A 16 -25.52 -28.99 -8.48
CA GLY A 16 -24.99 -28.10 -9.53
C GLY A 16 -25.94 -27.79 -10.68
N GLY A 17 -27.15 -28.35 -10.68
CA GLY A 17 -28.21 -28.06 -11.64
C GLY A 17 -29.32 -27.16 -11.07
N PRO A 18 -30.25 -26.65 -11.91
CA PRO A 18 -31.37 -25.84 -11.44
C PRO A 18 -32.27 -26.63 -10.47
N ALA A 19 -32.77 -25.93 -9.43
CA ALA A 19 -33.66 -26.56 -8.47
C ALA A 19 -35.01 -26.95 -9.07
N PRO A 20 -35.58 -28.11 -8.67
CA PRO A 20 -36.91 -28.54 -9.12
C PRO A 20 -38.01 -27.60 -8.66
N PRO A 21 -39.09 -27.39 -9.47
CA PRO A 21 -40.17 -26.44 -9.18
C PRO A 21 -40.88 -26.66 -7.84
N ASP A 22 -41.03 -27.92 -7.40
CA ASP A 22 -41.70 -28.28 -6.14
C ASP A 22 -40.89 -27.87 -4.91
N LEU A 23 -39.53 -27.85 -5.00
CA LEU A 23 -38.66 -27.33 -3.97
C LEU A 23 -38.72 -25.79 -3.88
N LEU A 24 -38.91 -25.12 -5.01
CA LEU A 24 -39.00 -23.66 -5.12
C LEU A 24 -40.37 -23.09 -4.66
N TRP A 25 -41.32 -23.93 -4.27
CA TRP A 25 -42.55 -23.43 -3.66
C TRP A 25 -42.23 -22.62 -2.40
N ARG A 26 -42.77 -21.42 -2.30
CA ARG A 26 -42.38 -20.42 -1.29
C ARG A 26 -42.31 -20.99 0.13
N LYS A 27 -43.34 -21.76 0.57
CA LYS A 27 -43.36 -22.36 1.92
C LYS A 27 -42.35 -23.51 2.08
N HIS A 28 -41.99 -24.25 1.02
CA HIS A 28 -40.96 -25.29 1.07
C HIS A 28 -39.56 -24.69 1.18
N LEU A 29 -39.30 -23.66 0.35
CA LEU A 29 -38.02 -22.96 0.37
C LEU A 29 -37.86 -22.17 1.67
N ALA A 30 -38.88 -21.50 2.17
CA ALA A 30 -38.90 -20.85 3.49
C ALA A 30 -38.55 -21.82 4.61
N LEU A 31 -39.17 -23.02 4.62
CA LEU A 31 -38.88 -24.06 5.59
C LEU A 31 -37.41 -24.51 5.53
N LEU A 32 -36.89 -24.74 4.34
CA LEU A 32 -35.51 -25.18 4.11
C LEU A 32 -34.52 -24.14 4.66
N ILE A 33 -34.65 -22.88 4.25
CA ILE A 33 -33.77 -21.80 4.66
C ILE A 33 -33.89 -21.53 6.17
N TYR A 34 -35.13 -21.49 6.70
CA TYR A 34 -35.36 -21.30 8.14
C TYR A 34 -34.70 -22.38 8.99
N LEU A 35 -34.82 -23.67 8.59
CA LEU A 35 -34.15 -24.79 9.29
C LEU A 35 -32.63 -24.69 9.18
N ALA A 36 -32.11 -24.35 8.00
CA ALA A 36 -30.68 -24.20 7.79
C ALA A 36 -30.08 -23.07 8.66
N ARG A 37 -30.84 -21.98 8.88
CA ARG A 37 -30.45 -20.84 9.72
C ARG A 37 -30.81 -20.99 11.19
N SER A 38 -31.58 -22.02 11.56
CA SER A 38 -31.95 -22.26 12.94
C SER A 38 -30.78 -22.72 13.80
N PRO A 39 -30.70 -22.34 15.10
CA PRO A 39 -29.68 -22.82 16.01
C PRO A 39 -29.59 -24.37 16.01
N ARG A 40 -28.39 -24.90 15.79
CA ARG A 40 -28.12 -26.34 15.64
C ARG A 40 -28.97 -27.04 14.55
N ARG A 41 -29.58 -26.24 13.65
CA ARG A 41 -30.48 -26.70 12.56
C ARG A 41 -31.65 -27.54 13.06
N VAL A 42 -32.22 -27.21 14.25
CA VAL A 42 -33.30 -27.97 14.90
C VAL A 42 -34.44 -27.06 15.33
N ARG A 43 -35.70 -27.49 15.06
CA ARG A 43 -36.93 -26.83 15.52
C ARG A 43 -38.01 -27.86 15.87
N SER A 44 -38.95 -27.49 16.76
CA SER A 44 -40.12 -28.32 17.01
C SER A 44 -41.12 -28.27 15.86
N ARG A 45 -41.84 -29.35 15.61
CA ARG A 45 -42.90 -29.41 14.59
C ARG A 45 -43.98 -28.37 14.81
N GLU A 46 -44.36 -28.14 16.08
CA GLU A 46 -45.39 -27.16 16.44
C GLU A 46 -44.97 -25.75 16.05
N HIS A 47 -43.70 -25.38 16.37
CA HIS A 47 -43.13 -24.10 15.98
C HIS A 47 -43.13 -23.92 14.44
N LEU A 48 -42.70 -24.92 13.67
CA LEU A 48 -42.68 -24.86 12.22
C LEU A 48 -44.07 -24.75 11.61
N VAL A 49 -45.09 -25.39 12.20
CA VAL A 49 -46.48 -25.28 11.81
C VAL A 49 -47.00 -23.87 12.06
N GLY A 50 -46.79 -23.30 13.24
CA GLY A 50 -47.14 -21.90 13.55
C GLY A 50 -46.49 -20.91 12.60
N LEU A 51 -45.20 -21.06 12.42
CA LEU A 51 -44.36 -20.16 11.60
C LEU A 51 -44.86 -20.03 10.13
N LEU A 52 -45.18 -21.17 9.47
CA LEU A 52 -45.45 -21.18 8.03
C LEU A 52 -46.89 -21.47 7.64
N TRP A 53 -47.69 -22.05 8.52
CA TRP A 53 -49.06 -22.45 8.23
C TRP A 53 -50.04 -22.08 9.35
N GLY A 54 -49.79 -21.04 10.12
CA GLY A 54 -50.65 -20.55 11.17
C GLY A 54 -52.05 -20.12 10.68
N ASP A 55 -52.18 -19.88 9.38
CA ASP A 55 -53.44 -19.58 8.69
C ASP A 55 -54.33 -20.79 8.43
N LYS A 56 -53.83 -22.04 8.68
CA LYS A 56 -54.55 -23.28 8.39
C LYS A 56 -55.03 -23.96 9.67
N THR A 57 -56.00 -24.88 9.53
CA THR A 57 -56.37 -25.78 10.63
C THR A 57 -55.17 -26.68 11.01
N GLU A 58 -55.06 -27.07 12.26
CA GLU A 58 -53.96 -27.84 12.77
C GLU A 58 -53.68 -29.13 11.97
N ALA A 59 -54.69 -29.88 11.60
CA ALA A 59 -54.55 -31.09 10.79
C ALA A 59 -54.00 -30.78 9.38
N ALA A 60 -54.51 -29.73 8.71
CA ALA A 60 -54.08 -29.31 7.39
C ALA A 60 -52.63 -28.74 7.42
N ALA A 61 -52.26 -28.02 8.50
CA ALA A 61 -50.93 -27.45 8.68
C ALA A 61 -49.88 -28.57 8.94
N ARG A 62 -50.21 -29.58 9.77
CA ARG A 62 -49.35 -30.74 9.99
C ARG A 62 -49.14 -31.58 8.70
N HIS A 63 -50.21 -31.73 7.90
CA HIS A 63 -50.09 -32.40 6.58
C HIS A 63 -49.17 -31.60 5.64
N SER A 64 -49.34 -30.28 5.55
CA SER A 64 -48.51 -29.41 4.71
C SER A 64 -47.01 -29.44 5.13
N LEU A 65 -46.71 -29.42 6.42
CA LEU A 65 -45.34 -29.58 6.94
C LEU A 65 -44.76 -30.95 6.54
N SER A 66 -45.55 -32.02 6.65
CA SER A 66 -45.07 -33.36 6.30
C SER A 66 -44.77 -33.47 4.80
N GLU A 67 -45.57 -32.86 3.96
CA GLU A 67 -45.35 -32.79 2.51
C GLU A 67 -44.08 -31.98 2.19
N ALA A 68 -43.89 -30.79 2.79
CA ALA A 68 -42.70 -29.98 2.60
C ALA A 68 -41.40 -30.74 3.01
N LEU A 69 -41.44 -31.44 4.16
CA LEU A 69 -40.30 -32.28 4.60
C LEU A 69 -40.03 -33.44 3.63
N ARG A 70 -41.09 -34.02 3.03
CA ARG A 70 -40.96 -35.06 2.01
C ARG A 70 -40.28 -34.54 0.74
N VAL A 71 -40.63 -33.34 0.29
CA VAL A 71 -40.01 -32.68 -0.85
C VAL A 71 -38.54 -32.40 -0.57
N ILE A 72 -38.20 -31.86 0.60
CA ILE A 72 -36.82 -31.59 0.98
C ILE A 72 -35.99 -32.89 0.97
N ARG A 73 -36.49 -33.98 1.61
CA ARG A 73 -35.79 -35.28 1.60
C ARG A 73 -35.57 -35.82 0.19
N ARG A 74 -36.58 -35.70 -0.68
CA ARG A 74 -36.48 -36.17 -2.07
C ARG A 74 -35.32 -35.54 -2.82
N HIS A 75 -35.07 -34.24 -2.61
CA HIS A 75 -34.06 -33.49 -3.37
C HIS A 75 -32.72 -33.35 -2.64
N ALA A 76 -32.72 -33.31 -1.31
CA ALA A 76 -31.50 -33.27 -0.53
C ALA A 76 -30.95 -34.66 -0.15
N GLY A 77 -31.79 -35.71 -0.29
CA GLY A 77 -31.49 -37.08 0.16
C GLY A 77 -32.30 -37.48 1.40
N GLU A 78 -32.69 -38.76 1.49
CA GLU A 78 -33.57 -39.27 2.59
C GLU A 78 -32.98 -39.01 3.98
N ALA A 79 -31.66 -39.06 4.14
CA ALA A 79 -30.97 -38.82 5.40
C ALA A 79 -30.86 -37.30 5.75
N SER A 80 -31.23 -36.39 4.87
CA SER A 80 -31.03 -34.95 5.09
C SER A 80 -31.83 -34.37 6.25
N VAL A 81 -33.00 -34.95 6.54
CA VAL A 81 -33.91 -34.46 7.58
C VAL A 81 -34.30 -35.59 8.53
N GLU A 82 -33.89 -35.43 9.77
CA GLU A 82 -34.26 -36.33 10.88
C GLU A 82 -35.53 -35.78 11.59
N THR A 83 -36.45 -36.67 11.91
CA THR A 83 -37.64 -36.31 12.69
C THR A 83 -37.77 -37.25 13.86
N ALA A 84 -37.50 -36.77 15.09
CA ALA A 84 -37.55 -37.53 16.31
C ALA A 84 -38.14 -36.68 17.44
N GLN A 85 -38.95 -37.30 18.32
CA GLN A 85 -39.52 -36.68 19.53
C GLN A 85 -40.19 -35.30 19.26
N GLY A 86 -40.92 -35.17 18.16
CA GLY A 86 -41.57 -33.90 17.78
C GLY A 86 -40.65 -32.81 17.28
N GLN A 87 -39.37 -33.08 17.08
CA GLN A 87 -38.39 -32.16 16.52
C GLN A 87 -38.05 -32.52 15.07
N VAL A 88 -37.70 -31.50 14.31
CA VAL A 88 -37.19 -31.60 12.94
C VAL A 88 -35.77 -31.06 12.94
N ARG A 89 -34.82 -31.87 12.47
CA ARG A 89 -33.40 -31.51 12.37
C ARG A 89 -32.96 -31.63 10.90
N LEU A 90 -32.33 -30.59 10.39
CA LEU A 90 -31.64 -30.62 9.13
C LEU A 90 -30.16 -31.00 9.34
N LEU A 91 -29.73 -32.15 8.80
CA LEU A 91 -28.37 -32.64 9.01
C LEU A 91 -27.35 -31.81 8.17
N PRO A 92 -26.13 -31.60 8.72
CA PRO A 92 -25.07 -30.89 7.97
C PRO A 92 -24.61 -31.70 6.74
N GLY A 93 -24.07 -30.99 5.74
CA GLY A 93 -23.53 -31.59 4.52
C GLY A 93 -24.56 -31.84 3.40
N PHE A 94 -25.86 -31.63 3.65
CA PHE A 94 -26.92 -31.79 2.64
C PHE A 94 -27.42 -30.46 2.06
N VAL A 95 -27.36 -29.40 2.87
CA VAL A 95 -27.81 -28.04 2.51
C VAL A 95 -26.77 -27.04 2.99
N GLU A 96 -26.30 -26.23 2.07
CA GLU A 96 -25.39 -25.11 2.35
C GLU A 96 -26.07 -23.78 2.01
N VAL A 97 -25.79 -22.79 2.82
CA VAL A 97 -26.29 -21.42 2.62
C VAL A 97 -25.09 -20.50 2.52
N ASP A 98 -25.14 -19.57 1.56
CA ASP A 98 -24.04 -18.65 1.26
C ASP A 98 -23.58 -17.80 2.47
N VAL A 99 -24.46 -17.51 3.40
CA VAL A 99 -24.13 -16.79 4.64
C VAL A 99 -23.13 -17.54 5.52
N ASP A 100 -23.19 -18.88 5.57
CA ASP A 100 -22.24 -19.71 6.34
C ASP A 100 -20.85 -19.67 5.64
N GLN A 101 -20.83 -19.64 4.31
CA GLN A 101 -19.61 -19.50 3.52
C GLN A 101 -19.01 -18.09 3.66
N LEU A 102 -19.86 -17.05 3.66
CA LEU A 102 -19.44 -15.67 3.87
C LEU A 102 -18.70 -15.49 5.20
N GLU A 103 -19.24 -16.04 6.29
CA GLU A 103 -18.60 -15.98 7.60
C GLU A 103 -17.24 -16.68 7.60
N ALA A 104 -17.13 -17.86 7.01
CA ALA A 104 -15.88 -18.61 6.92
C ALA A 104 -14.81 -17.87 6.08
N LEU A 105 -15.18 -17.29 4.96
CA LEU A 105 -14.27 -16.49 4.12
C LEU A 105 -13.82 -15.21 4.83
N ALA A 106 -14.71 -14.54 5.54
CA ALA A 106 -14.38 -13.34 6.30
C ALA A 106 -13.44 -13.65 7.49
N GLU A 107 -13.61 -14.78 8.16
CA GLU A 107 -12.69 -15.24 9.21
C GLU A 107 -11.30 -15.59 8.65
N ALA A 108 -11.24 -16.14 7.44
CA ALA A 108 -10.00 -16.42 6.73
C ALA A 108 -9.30 -15.17 6.18
N GLY A 109 -10.01 -14.03 6.10
CA GLY A 109 -9.49 -12.80 5.52
C GLY A 109 -9.57 -12.76 3.99
N ASP A 110 -10.31 -13.66 3.38
CA ASP A 110 -10.50 -13.77 1.93
C ASP A 110 -11.62 -12.82 1.47
N TRP A 111 -11.32 -11.51 1.49
CA TRP A 111 -12.32 -10.45 1.31
C TRP A 111 -12.93 -10.37 -0.09
N GLU A 112 -12.20 -10.72 -1.14
CA GLU A 112 -12.73 -10.70 -2.52
C GLU A 112 -13.84 -11.72 -2.70
N PRO A 113 -13.61 -13.03 -2.51
CA PRO A 113 -14.68 -14.02 -2.64
C PRO A 113 -15.79 -13.81 -1.61
N ALA A 114 -15.47 -13.34 -0.37
CA ALA A 114 -16.50 -12.99 0.62
C ALA A 114 -17.43 -11.88 0.10
N SER A 115 -16.85 -10.85 -0.50
CA SER A 115 -17.64 -9.74 -1.02
C SER A 115 -18.56 -10.14 -2.19
N GLU A 116 -18.14 -11.05 -3.04
CA GLU A 116 -18.95 -11.55 -4.17
C GLU A 116 -20.25 -12.22 -3.73
N LEU A 117 -20.25 -12.81 -2.53
CA LEU A 117 -21.46 -13.43 -1.97
C LEU A 117 -22.52 -12.41 -1.55
N ILE A 118 -22.15 -11.16 -1.26
CA ILE A 118 -23.09 -10.09 -0.85
C ILE A 118 -23.65 -9.43 -2.11
N ALA A 119 -24.62 -10.06 -2.76
CA ALA A 119 -25.24 -9.53 -3.99
C ALA A 119 -26.38 -8.54 -3.73
N GLY A 120 -27.01 -8.57 -2.55
CA GLY A 120 -28.15 -7.72 -2.20
C GLY A 120 -28.68 -7.99 -0.78
N GLU A 121 -29.93 -7.64 -0.57
CA GLU A 121 -30.62 -7.88 0.71
C GLU A 121 -30.88 -9.37 0.93
N PHE A 122 -30.84 -9.83 2.19
CA PHE A 122 -31.15 -11.22 2.51
C PHE A 122 -32.54 -11.61 2.02
N LEU A 123 -32.63 -12.66 1.19
CA LEU A 123 -33.85 -13.11 0.52
C LEU A 123 -34.59 -11.97 -0.19
N GLU A 124 -33.89 -11.23 -1.04
CA GLU A 124 -34.42 -10.07 -1.76
C GLU A 124 -35.66 -10.45 -2.57
N GLY A 125 -36.73 -9.68 -2.40
CA GLY A 125 -38.03 -9.93 -3.09
C GLY A 125 -38.77 -11.21 -2.66
N PHE A 126 -38.28 -11.96 -1.68
CA PHE A 126 -38.93 -13.14 -1.18
C PHE A 126 -39.96 -12.78 -0.09
N ALA A 127 -41.16 -13.34 -0.18
CA ALA A 127 -42.23 -13.20 0.80
C ALA A 127 -43.14 -14.45 0.79
N VAL A 128 -43.73 -14.77 1.94
CA VAL A 128 -44.62 -15.95 2.10
C VAL A 128 -45.98 -15.52 2.56
N ALA A 129 -46.93 -15.51 1.67
CA ALA A 129 -48.32 -15.14 2.01
C ALA A 129 -48.91 -16.04 3.10
N GLY A 130 -49.57 -15.44 4.10
CA GLY A 130 -50.23 -16.15 5.21
C GLY A 130 -49.26 -16.76 6.23
N ALA A 131 -48.02 -16.20 6.37
CA ALA A 131 -47.01 -16.64 7.31
C ALA A 131 -46.38 -15.45 8.07
N SER A 132 -47.18 -14.72 8.86
CA SER A 132 -46.78 -13.49 9.54
C SER A 132 -45.56 -13.69 10.43
N GLU A 133 -45.49 -14.78 11.22
CA GLU A 133 -44.35 -15.07 12.06
C GLU A 133 -43.05 -15.30 11.25
N PHE A 134 -43.14 -15.86 10.05
CA PHE A 134 -42.01 -16.01 9.16
C PHE A 134 -41.60 -14.65 8.58
N GLU A 135 -42.52 -13.79 8.22
CA GLU A 135 -42.20 -12.43 7.72
C GLU A 135 -41.53 -11.59 8.81
N ASP A 136 -41.96 -11.71 10.07
CA ASP A 136 -41.30 -11.05 11.21
C ASP A 136 -39.86 -11.54 11.39
N TRP A 137 -39.66 -12.87 11.32
CA TRP A 137 -38.31 -13.44 11.32
C TRP A 137 -37.48 -12.98 10.13
N LEU A 138 -38.03 -12.97 8.94
CA LEU A 138 -37.35 -12.52 7.72
C LEU A 138 -36.92 -11.04 7.81
N ALA A 139 -37.77 -10.19 8.36
CA ALA A 139 -37.46 -8.79 8.58
C ALA A 139 -36.27 -8.63 9.56
N ALA A 140 -36.26 -9.42 10.63
CA ALA A 140 -35.17 -9.42 11.60
C ALA A 140 -33.84 -9.94 11.00
N GLU A 141 -33.89 -11.01 10.18
CA GLU A 141 -32.71 -11.54 9.47
C GLU A 141 -32.18 -10.54 8.42
N ARG A 142 -33.08 -9.87 7.67
CA ARG A 142 -32.69 -8.82 6.73
C ARG A 142 -31.92 -7.71 7.42
N GLU A 143 -32.41 -7.23 8.53
CA GLU A 143 -31.76 -6.18 9.31
C GLU A 143 -30.41 -6.66 9.89
N LEU A 144 -30.34 -7.91 10.36
CA LEU A 144 -29.11 -8.53 10.86
C LEU A 144 -28.05 -8.62 9.73
N TRP A 145 -28.44 -9.18 8.58
CA TRP A 145 -27.52 -9.39 7.47
C TRP A 145 -27.13 -8.09 6.77
N ARG A 146 -28.01 -7.08 6.73
CA ARG A 146 -27.67 -5.75 6.25
C ARG A 146 -26.55 -5.14 7.09
N ARG A 147 -26.67 -5.15 8.43
CA ARG A 147 -25.64 -4.64 9.33
C ARG A 147 -24.35 -5.46 9.25
N HIS A 148 -24.47 -6.77 9.24
CA HIS A 148 -23.32 -7.67 9.16
C HIS A 148 -22.59 -7.53 7.83
N GLY A 149 -23.31 -7.45 6.72
CA GLY A 149 -22.75 -7.21 5.39
C GLY A 149 -22.01 -5.88 5.28
N VAL A 150 -22.58 -4.81 5.83
CA VAL A 150 -21.90 -3.50 5.90
C VAL A 150 -20.60 -3.61 6.71
N GLU A 151 -20.63 -4.28 7.85
CA GLU A 151 -19.43 -4.46 8.68
C GLU A 151 -18.34 -5.25 7.97
N LEU A 152 -18.69 -6.36 7.31
CA LEU A 152 -17.74 -7.18 6.57
C LEU A 152 -17.13 -6.44 5.39
N LEU A 153 -17.93 -5.70 4.62
CA LEU A 153 -17.45 -4.90 3.50
C LEU A 153 -16.53 -3.76 3.96
N VAL A 154 -16.86 -3.10 5.08
CA VAL A 154 -15.98 -2.07 5.66
C VAL A 154 -14.67 -2.67 6.14
N ARG A 155 -14.69 -3.78 6.89
CA ARG A 155 -13.47 -4.48 7.33
C ARG A 155 -12.62 -4.96 6.16
N GLY A 156 -13.24 -5.52 5.13
CA GLY A 156 -12.55 -5.91 3.89
C GLY A 156 -11.92 -4.70 3.18
N SER A 157 -12.65 -3.59 3.09
CA SER A 157 -12.13 -2.33 2.56
C SER A 157 -10.93 -1.82 3.35
N GLU A 158 -10.99 -1.82 4.68
CA GLU A 158 -9.89 -1.41 5.56
C GLU A 158 -8.66 -2.32 5.38
N ALA A 159 -8.85 -3.65 5.32
CA ALA A 159 -7.78 -4.62 5.11
C ALA A 159 -7.11 -4.44 3.72
N LEU A 160 -7.90 -4.28 2.65
CA LEU A 160 -7.38 -4.03 1.32
C LEU A 160 -6.68 -2.66 1.21
N ALA A 161 -7.21 -1.64 1.89
CA ALA A 161 -6.55 -0.34 1.96
C ALA A 161 -5.21 -0.42 2.69
N GLN A 162 -5.07 -1.22 3.75
CA GLN A 162 -3.81 -1.44 4.45
C GLN A 162 -2.76 -2.08 3.54
N THR A 163 -3.16 -2.98 2.66
CA THR A 163 -2.27 -3.67 1.71
C THR A 163 -2.04 -2.91 0.40
N GLY A 164 -2.43 -1.64 0.28
CA GLY A 164 -2.19 -0.83 -0.93
C GLY A 164 -3.20 -1.02 -2.04
N ARG A 165 -4.13 -1.94 -1.91
CA ARG A 165 -5.17 -2.24 -2.90
C ARG A 165 -6.31 -1.23 -2.83
N THR A 166 -5.98 0.05 -3.02
CA THR A 166 -6.89 1.19 -2.79
C THR A 166 -8.12 1.14 -3.70
N GLN A 167 -7.98 0.67 -4.93
CA GLN A 167 -9.10 0.57 -5.88
C GLN A 167 -10.11 -0.49 -5.45
N ASP A 168 -9.63 -1.67 -5.04
CA ASP A 168 -10.49 -2.76 -4.55
C ASP A 168 -11.13 -2.37 -3.21
N ALA A 169 -10.36 -1.74 -2.33
CA ALA A 169 -10.86 -1.16 -1.09
C ALA A 169 -11.99 -0.15 -1.33
N SER A 170 -11.83 0.74 -2.32
CA SER A 170 -12.86 1.72 -2.70
C SER A 170 -14.14 1.05 -3.20
N ALA A 171 -14.02 -0.02 -3.99
CA ALA A 171 -15.18 -0.77 -4.47
C ALA A 171 -15.97 -1.41 -3.32
N LEU A 172 -15.29 -2.02 -2.33
CA LEU A 172 -15.95 -2.59 -1.15
C LEU A 172 -16.62 -1.52 -0.27
N ALA A 173 -15.93 -0.40 -0.03
CA ALA A 173 -16.48 0.71 0.75
C ALA A 173 -17.74 1.31 0.08
N ALA A 174 -17.72 1.51 -1.23
CA ALA A 174 -18.86 1.99 -1.99
C ALA A 174 -20.07 1.03 -1.90
N ARG A 175 -19.81 -0.29 -1.96
CA ARG A 175 -20.86 -1.32 -1.78
C ARG A 175 -21.43 -1.30 -0.36
N ALA A 176 -20.59 -1.14 0.68
CA ALA A 176 -21.07 -0.99 2.05
C ALA A 176 -21.99 0.21 2.20
N LEU A 177 -21.63 1.36 1.60
CA LEU A 177 -22.46 2.56 1.62
C LEU A 177 -23.74 2.42 0.77
N ALA A 178 -23.73 1.61 -0.27
CA ALA A 178 -24.94 1.30 -1.05
C ALA A 178 -25.93 0.44 -0.28
N LEU A 179 -25.44 -0.53 0.54
CA LEU A 179 -26.29 -1.35 1.42
C LEU A 179 -26.91 -0.53 2.55
N GLU A 180 -26.19 0.42 3.10
CA GLU A 180 -26.66 1.29 4.17
C GLU A 180 -26.23 2.74 3.94
N PRO A 181 -27.04 3.51 3.20
CA PRO A 181 -26.70 4.88 2.81
C PRO A 181 -26.59 5.89 3.94
N THR A 182 -27.00 5.55 5.16
CA THR A 182 -26.88 6.35 6.38
C THR A 182 -25.81 5.85 7.34
N SER A 183 -25.01 4.85 6.94
CA SER A 183 -23.93 4.32 7.75
C SER A 183 -22.72 5.26 7.75
N GLU A 184 -22.46 5.91 8.87
CA GLU A 184 -21.26 6.75 9.05
C GLU A 184 -19.95 5.94 8.93
N ARG A 185 -19.97 4.67 9.33
CA ARG A 185 -18.83 3.78 9.22
C ARG A 185 -18.49 3.48 7.76
N ALA A 186 -19.50 3.17 6.94
CA ALA A 186 -19.33 2.94 5.50
C ALA A 186 -18.89 4.23 4.78
N LEU A 187 -19.48 5.38 5.13
CA LEU A 187 -19.04 6.67 4.64
C LEU A 187 -17.57 6.92 4.97
N GLY A 188 -17.17 6.71 6.24
CA GLY A 188 -15.79 6.92 6.68
C GLY A 188 -14.78 6.09 5.89
N ALA A 189 -15.09 4.81 5.63
CA ALA A 189 -14.26 3.95 4.78
C ALA A 189 -14.18 4.49 3.34
N THR A 190 -15.32 4.91 2.76
CA THR A 190 -15.38 5.45 1.40
C THR A 190 -14.57 6.75 1.28
N LEU A 191 -14.72 7.68 2.22
CA LEU A 191 -13.97 8.94 2.25
C LEU A 191 -12.45 8.70 2.30
N ARG A 192 -12.00 7.74 3.13
CA ARG A 192 -10.57 7.35 3.20
C ARG A 192 -10.07 6.80 1.87
N CYS A 193 -10.80 5.86 1.28
CA CYS A 193 -10.42 5.26 0.00
C CYS A 193 -10.37 6.27 -1.14
N MET A 194 -11.37 7.15 -1.26
CA MET A 194 -11.41 8.21 -2.27
C MET A 194 -10.25 9.20 -2.09
N SER A 195 -9.99 9.62 -0.85
CA SER A 195 -8.86 10.51 -0.54
C SER A 195 -7.52 9.87 -0.90
N LEU A 196 -7.30 8.59 -0.54
CA LEU A 196 -6.10 7.84 -0.90
C LEU A 196 -5.94 7.65 -2.42
N ALA A 197 -7.06 7.52 -3.15
CA ALA A 197 -7.09 7.48 -4.61
C ALA A 197 -6.84 8.86 -5.26
N GLY A 198 -6.81 9.94 -4.47
CA GLY A 198 -6.62 11.31 -4.94
C GLY A 198 -7.93 12.02 -5.32
N ASP A 199 -9.07 11.36 -5.24
CA ASP A 199 -10.39 11.97 -5.52
C ASP A 199 -10.95 12.66 -4.27
N ARG A 200 -10.28 13.74 -3.89
CA ARG A 200 -10.66 14.55 -2.74
C ARG A 200 -11.97 15.33 -2.98
N ALA A 201 -12.15 15.84 -4.19
CA ALA A 201 -13.36 16.60 -4.53
C ALA A 201 -14.60 15.72 -4.44
N GLY A 202 -14.57 14.53 -5.04
CA GLY A 202 -15.64 13.56 -4.95
C GLY A 202 -15.91 13.09 -3.51
N ALA A 203 -14.88 12.93 -2.70
CA ALA A 203 -15.02 12.57 -1.28
C ALA A 203 -15.80 13.66 -0.49
N LEU A 204 -15.48 14.94 -0.71
CA LEU A 204 -16.18 16.04 -0.03
C LEU A 204 -17.62 16.21 -0.53
N GLU A 205 -17.88 16.05 -1.82
CA GLU A 205 -19.24 16.03 -2.37
C GLU A 205 -20.06 14.86 -1.80
N LEU A 206 -19.45 13.70 -1.63
CA LEU A 206 -20.10 12.55 -1.03
C LEU A 206 -20.48 12.83 0.43
N PHE A 207 -19.56 13.44 1.19
CA PHE A 207 -19.85 13.86 2.57
C PHE A 207 -21.00 14.85 2.66
N ASP A 208 -21.04 15.86 1.78
CA ASP A 208 -22.12 16.86 1.78
C ASP A 208 -23.47 16.23 1.39
N ARG A 209 -23.49 15.30 0.43
CA ARG A 209 -24.72 14.53 0.10
C ARG A 209 -25.17 13.65 1.25
N PHE A 210 -24.25 12.99 1.94
CA PHE A 210 -24.55 12.16 3.11
C PHE A 210 -25.15 13.02 4.24
N ARG A 211 -24.54 14.17 4.54
CA ARG A 211 -25.05 15.11 5.55
C ARG A 211 -26.46 15.55 5.24
N ALA A 212 -26.73 15.94 4.00
CA ALA A 212 -28.08 16.33 3.57
C ALA A 212 -29.10 15.19 3.73
N ARG A 213 -28.73 13.96 3.38
CA ARG A 213 -29.57 12.78 3.56
C ARG A 213 -29.86 12.50 5.03
N LEU A 214 -28.83 12.49 5.88
CA LEU A 214 -28.98 12.22 7.31
C LEU A 214 -29.88 13.26 7.99
N ALA A 215 -29.77 14.54 7.62
CA ALA A 215 -30.65 15.59 8.08
C ALA A 215 -32.10 15.38 7.62
N ALA A 216 -32.32 14.93 6.37
CA ALA A 216 -33.65 14.69 5.83
C ALA A 216 -34.34 13.43 6.41
N GLU A 217 -33.60 12.34 6.60
CA GLU A 217 -34.17 11.05 7.01
C GLU A 217 -34.21 10.88 8.54
N ALA A 218 -33.17 11.36 9.25
CA ALA A 218 -33.02 11.17 10.69
C ALA A 218 -33.09 12.48 11.50
N GLY A 219 -33.08 13.64 10.86
CA GLY A 219 -33.07 14.96 11.54
C GLY A 219 -31.79 15.22 12.35
N THR A 220 -30.70 14.51 12.04
CA THR A 220 -29.44 14.58 12.79
C THR A 220 -28.28 15.02 11.89
N GLU A 221 -27.20 15.50 12.53
CA GLU A 221 -25.92 15.79 11.87
C GLU A 221 -24.97 14.59 11.98
N PRO A 222 -24.00 14.43 11.05
CA PRO A 222 -22.96 13.41 11.19
C PRO A 222 -22.19 13.54 12.49
N GLY A 223 -21.81 12.42 13.06
CA GLY A 223 -21.03 12.34 14.30
C GLY A 223 -19.69 13.08 14.21
N GLU A 224 -19.11 13.39 15.37
CA GLU A 224 -17.86 14.15 15.46
C GLU A 224 -16.71 13.49 14.71
N ALA A 225 -16.57 12.16 14.82
CA ALA A 225 -15.52 11.39 14.11
C ALA A 225 -15.62 11.52 12.58
N THR A 226 -16.83 11.48 12.04
CA THR A 226 -17.10 11.62 10.60
C THR A 226 -16.83 13.03 10.11
N ARG A 227 -17.24 14.04 10.89
CA ARG A 227 -16.95 15.46 10.60
C ARG A 227 -15.44 15.74 10.67
N ALA A 228 -14.75 15.20 11.68
CA ALA A 228 -13.30 15.33 11.80
C ALA A 228 -12.55 14.68 10.63
N LEU A 229 -13.04 13.51 10.13
CA LEU A 229 -12.48 12.88 8.93
C LEU A 229 -12.67 13.76 7.70
N ALA A 230 -13.88 14.27 7.45
CA ALA A 230 -14.14 15.17 6.33
C ALA A 230 -13.27 16.44 6.39
N GLU A 231 -13.05 16.98 7.59
CA GLU A 231 -12.17 18.14 7.78
C GLU A 231 -10.69 17.77 7.52
N ARG A 232 -10.24 16.56 7.89
CA ARG A 232 -8.90 16.08 7.52
C ARG A 232 -8.76 15.97 6.00
N VAL A 233 -9.73 15.36 5.32
CA VAL A 233 -9.77 15.30 3.85
C VAL A 233 -9.75 16.70 3.24
N ARG A 234 -10.44 17.69 3.85
CA ARG A 234 -10.45 19.08 3.38
C ARG A 234 -9.11 19.79 3.56
N ARG A 235 -8.41 19.53 4.66
CA ARG A 235 -7.09 20.12 4.98
C ARG A 235 -5.94 19.42 4.29
N GLU A 236 -6.14 18.20 3.82
CA GLU A 236 -5.13 17.48 3.07
C GLU A 236 -4.80 18.27 1.80
N ARG A 237 -3.90 19.24 1.95
CA ARG A 237 -3.19 19.77 0.80
C ARG A 237 -2.40 18.60 0.30
N GLY A 238 -2.79 18.06 -0.88
CA GLY A 238 -1.97 17.07 -1.53
C GLY A 238 -0.55 17.57 -1.44
N ILE A 239 0.35 16.78 -0.84
CA ILE A 239 1.76 17.00 -1.04
C ILE A 239 1.92 16.81 -2.54
N ARG A 240 1.73 17.92 -3.29
CA ARG A 240 2.45 18.06 -4.55
C ARG A 240 3.90 18.03 -4.06
N PRO A 241 4.70 17.01 -4.38
CA PRO A 241 6.12 17.26 -4.37
C PRO A 241 6.25 18.55 -5.18
N GLU A 242 6.91 19.55 -4.63
CA GLU A 242 7.45 20.60 -5.46
C GLU A 242 8.22 19.86 -6.53
N VAL A 243 7.61 19.75 -7.68
CA VAL A 243 8.28 19.33 -8.90
C VAL A 243 9.26 20.45 -9.09
N THR A 244 10.51 20.21 -8.69
CA THR A 244 11.61 21.07 -9.09
C THR A 244 11.43 21.32 -10.58
N ALA A 245 11.22 22.57 -10.90
CA ALA A 245 10.96 23.10 -12.22
C ALA A 245 11.80 22.39 -13.29
N GLY A 246 11.16 21.74 -14.23
CA GLY A 246 11.84 21.08 -15.35
C GLY A 246 10.95 20.30 -16.31
N TRP A 247 9.64 20.24 -16.08
CA TRP A 247 8.71 19.59 -17.01
C TRP A 247 7.62 20.58 -17.38
N SER A 248 7.85 21.29 -18.47
CA SER A 248 6.81 22.01 -19.20
C SER A 248 6.10 20.99 -20.07
N ASP A 249 4.84 20.90 -19.89
CA ASP A 249 3.71 20.65 -20.76
C ASP A 249 2.71 19.67 -20.11
N GLY A 250 1.72 20.20 -19.53
CA GLY A 250 0.27 19.96 -19.57
C GLY A 250 -0.32 18.59 -19.27
N GLU A 251 0.43 17.51 -19.03
CA GLU A 251 -0.15 16.21 -18.67
C GLU A 251 -0.10 15.95 -17.17
N PRO A 252 -1.20 15.45 -16.58
CA PRO A 252 -1.19 15.07 -15.16
C PRO A 252 -0.15 13.96 -14.99
N ILE A 253 0.86 14.20 -14.13
CA ILE A 253 1.82 13.17 -13.72
C ILE A 253 1.00 12.08 -13.00
N VAL A 254 0.61 11.04 -13.73
CA VAL A 254 -0.02 9.86 -13.15
C VAL A 254 1.00 9.24 -12.22
N ARG A 255 0.76 9.39 -10.92
CA ARG A 255 1.58 8.81 -9.87
C ARG A 255 1.58 7.30 -10.04
N ALA A 256 2.75 6.68 -10.20
CA ALA A 256 2.83 5.23 -10.37
C ALA A 256 2.22 4.50 -9.16
N PRO A 257 1.44 3.44 -9.38
CA PRO A 257 0.86 2.66 -8.30
C PRO A 257 1.95 2.03 -7.42
N LEU A 258 1.67 1.89 -6.12
CA LEU A 258 2.56 1.18 -5.20
C LEU A 258 2.26 -0.32 -5.31
N GLU A 259 3.20 -1.10 -5.82
CA GLU A 259 3.07 -2.54 -6.01
C GLU A 259 4.18 -3.30 -5.28
N GLY A 260 3.83 -4.47 -4.73
CA GLY A 260 4.78 -5.37 -4.07
C GLY A 260 5.44 -4.78 -2.82
N ARG A 261 4.71 -3.92 -2.10
CA ARG A 261 5.15 -3.27 -0.85
C ARG A 261 4.16 -3.42 0.30
N ASP A 262 3.22 -4.34 0.13
CA ASP A 262 2.12 -4.56 1.08
C ASP A 262 2.64 -4.91 2.47
N ASN A 263 3.63 -5.79 2.54
CA ASN A 263 4.26 -6.22 3.80
C ASN A 263 5.00 -5.05 4.49
N GLU A 264 5.87 -4.33 3.75
CA GLU A 264 6.65 -3.22 4.30
C GLU A 264 5.75 -2.07 4.74
N LEU A 265 4.70 -1.79 3.97
CA LEU A 265 3.70 -0.79 4.32
C LEU A 265 2.90 -1.20 5.55
N GLY A 266 2.41 -2.44 5.61
CA GLY A 266 1.71 -2.99 6.77
C GLY A 266 2.56 -2.91 8.03
N ARG A 267 3.82 -3.36 7.99
CA ARG A 267 4.76 -3.29 9.12
C ARG A 267 4.96 -1.86 9.63
N LEU A 268 5.09 -0.88 8.72
CA LEU A 268 5.24 0.52 9.10
C LEU A 268 3.98 1.04 9.80
N LEU A 269 2.80 0.80 9.23
CA LEU A 269 1.52 1.23 9.80
C LEU A 269 1.25 0.55 11.15
N ASP A 270 1.52 -0.75 11.27
CA ASP A 270 1.36 -1.51 12.51
C ASP A 270 2.29 -1.03 13.62
N ALA A 271 3.52 -0.66 13.28
CA ALA A 271 4.47 -0.13 14.24
C ALA A 271 4.01 1.23 14.80
N VAL A 272 3.46 2.11 13.95
CA VAL A 272 2.86 3.38 14.40
C VAL A 272 1.63 3.13 15.27
N ALA A 273 0.75 2.20 14.86
CA ALA A 273 -0.44 1.86 15.63
C ALA A 273 -0.08 1.24 17.00
N ARG A 274 0.97 0.42 17.08
CA ARG A 274 1.50 -0.11 18.36
C ARG A 274 2.05 1.00 19.24
N SER A 275 2.89 1.89 18.69
CA SER A 275 3.41 3.05 19.40
C SER A 275 2.29 3.89 20.01
N ALA A 276 1.21 4.10 19.27
CA ALA A 276 0.04 4.84 19.73
C ALA A 276 -0.69 4.13 20.89
N ARG A 277 -0.95 2.82 20.75
CA ARG A 277 -1.66 2.02 21.76
C ARG A 277 -0.86 1.83 23.04
N GLU A 278 0.43 1.51 22.91
CA GLU A 278 1.31 1.22 24.03
C GLU A 278 1.89 2.50 24.67
N ARG A 279 1.67 3.66 24.04
CA ARG A 279 2.27 4.95 24.40
C ARG A 279 3.79 4.83 24.60
N ARG A 280 4.46 4.29 23.59
CA ARG A 280 5.92 4.08 23.63
C ARG A 280 6.57 4.67 22.38
N ALA A 281 7.61 5.49 22.61
CA ALA A 281 8.40 6.01 21.49
C ALA A 281 9.06 4.86 20.73
N THR A 282 8.97 4.92 19.40
CA THR A 282 9.41 3.85 18.50
C THR A 282 10.27 4.42 17.38
N LEU A 283 11.37 3.73 17.04
CA LEU A 283 12.23 4.08 15.90
C LEU A 283 12.01 3.09 14.76
N LEU A 284 11.68 3.59 13.59
CA LEU A 284 11.64 2.84 12.35
C LEU A 284 12.76 3.32 11.43
N VAL A 285 13.51 2.38 10.87
CA VAL A 285 14.52 2.68 9.86
C VAL A 285 14.12 2.01 8.56
N LEU A 286 13.81 2.82 7.55
CA LEU A 286 13.48 2.36 6.20
C LEU A 286 14.73 2.42 5.35
N GLU A 287 15.33 1.27 5.07
CA GLU A 287 16.62 1.18 4.39
C GLU A 287 16.52 0.53 3.01
N GLY A 288 17.39 0.93 2.12
CA GLY A 288 17.52 0.34 0.79
C GLY A 288 18.23 1.28 -0.18
N GLU A 289 18.48 0.79 -1.38
CA GLU A 289 19.19 1.52 -2.41
C GLU A 289 18.41 2.71 -2.97
N SER A 290 19.12 3.58 -3.68
CA SER A 290 18.49 4.67 -4.43
C SER A 290 17.58 4.10 -5.53
N GLY A 291 16.37 4.65 -5.66
CA GLY A 291 15.41 4.18 -6.67
C GLY A 291 14.58 2.95 -6.30
N VAL A 292 14.80 2.34 -5.10
CA VAL A 292 14.04 1.15 -4.64
C VAL A 292 12.62 1.47 -4.15
N GLY A 293 12.26 2.75 -4.07
CA GLY A 293 10.91 3.20 -3.73
C GLY A 293 10.68 3.57 -2.26
N LYS A 294 11.74 3.88 -1.48
CA LYS A 294 11.64 4.28 -0.06
C LYS A 294 10.72 5.50 0.15
N THR A 295 11.02 6.59 -0.55
CA THR A 295 10.24 7.83 -0.50
C THR A 295 8.78 7.57 -0.89
N ARG A 296 8.53 6.78 -1.94
CA ARG A 296 7.17 6.46 -2.40
C ARG A 296 6.38 5.66 -1.35
N LEU A 297 7.04 4.69 -0.68
CA LEU A 297 6.44 3.94 0.43
C LEU A 297 6.14 4.85 1.62
N LEU A 298 7.09 5.72 2.01
CA LEU A 298 6.90 6.68 3.09
C LEU A 298 5.71 7.61 2.80
N GLU A 299 5.64 8.20 1.62
CA GLU A 299 4.54 9.09 1.23
C GLU A 299 3.17 8.40 1.31
N GLU A 300 3.09 7.14 0.87
CA GLU A 300 1.86 6.35 0.96
C GLU A 300 1.46 6.09 2.41
N ALA A 301 2.44 5.74 3.25
CA ALA A 301 2.21 5.56 4.68
C ALA A 301 1.74 6.86 5.35
N LEU A 302 2.41 7.98 5.06
CA LEU A 302 2.05 9.29 5.64
C LEU A 302 0.65 9.76 5.23
N ALA A 303 0.23 9.50 3.98
CA ALA A 303 -1.13 9.81 3.54
C ALA A 303 -2.17 9.08 4.41
N ARG A 304 -1.96 7.78 4.69
CA ARG A 304 -2.84 6.98 5.54
C ARG A 304 -2.83 7.44 6.99
N LEU A 305 -1.65 7.64 7.56
CA LEU A 305 -1.49 8.07 8.94
C LEU A 305 -2.14 9.44 9.21
N ARG A 306 -2.14 10.35 8.22
CA ARG A 306 -2.90 11.62 8.32
C ARG A 306 -4.40 11.38 8.38
N LEU A 307 -4.93 10.51 7.54
CA LEU A 307 -6.36 10.15 7.56
C LEU A 307 -6.74 9.45 8.86
N ASP A 308 -5.81 8.69 9.47
CA ASP A 308 -6.00 8.07 10.78
C ASP A 308 -5.87 9.07 11.94
N GLY A 309 -5.48 10.31 11.65
CA GLY A 309 -5.47 11.40 12.63
C GLY A 309 -4.13 11.60 13.35
N CYS A 310 -3.04 10.98 12.87
CA CYS A 310 -1.70 11.26 13.38
C CYS A 310 -1.23 12.67 13.03
N SER A 311 -0.50 13.31 13.94
CA SER A 311 0.25 14.52 13.66
C SER A 311 1.57 14.15 12.96
N ILE A 312 1.81 14.74 11.79
CA ILE A 312 2.99 14.42 10.98
C ILE A 312 3.95 15.61 10.97
N ALA A 313 5.21 15.37 11.31
CA ALA A 313 6.32 16.29 11.12
C ALA A 313 7.33 15.65 10.15
N ALA A 314 7.31 16.06 8.88
CA ALA A 314 8.08 15.44 7.83
C ALA A 314 9.18 16.37 7.30
N ALA A 315 10.41 15.89 7.26
CA ALA A 315 11.54 16.58 6.68
C ALA A 315 12.21 15.72 5.61
N ARG A 316 12.89 16.37 4.70
CA ARG A 316 13.83 15.75 3.77
C ARG A 316 15.18 16.43 3.92
N ALA A 317 16.20 15.63 4.22
CA ALA A 317 17.57 16.13 4.30
C ALA A 317 18.21 16.16 2.91
N VAL A 318 19.03 17.17 2.65
CA VAL A 318 19.81 17.30 1.42
C VAL A 318 21.30 17.34 1.75
N GLU A 319 22.15 17.04 0.78
CA GLU A 319 23.61 16.94 1.01
C GLU A 319 24.21 18.21 1.65
N ALA A 320 23.68 19.38 1.32
CA ALA A 320 24.11 20.66 1.90
C ALA A 320 23.81 20.77 3.42
N ASP A 321 22.81 20.05 3.92
CA ASP A 321 22.41 20.08 5.33
C ASP A 321 23.48 19.46 6.23
N ARG A 322 24.25 18.51 5.73
CA ARG A 322 25.27 17.78 6.49
C ARG A 322 26.28 18.69 7.21
N GLY A 323 26.60 19.85 6.62
CA GLY A 323 27.53 20.83 7.17
C GLY A 323 26.86 21.98 7.90
N GLN A 324 25.53 21.96 8.04
CA GLN A 324 24.76 23.03 8.68
C GLN A 324 24.13 22.54 9.98
N PRO A 325 24.67 22.88 11.16
CA PRO A 325 24.11 22.45 12.44
C PRO A 325 22.63 22.81 12.57
N TRP A 326 21.82 21.84 13.04
CA TRP A 326 20.39 21.98 13.30
C TRP A 326 19.49 22.11 12.06
N SER A 327 20.02 22.05 10.85
CA SER A 327 19.22 22.20 9.62
C SER A 327 18.10 21.15 9.54
N GLY A 328 18.40 19.89 9.87
CA GLY A 328 17.40 18.82 9.88
C GLY A 328 16.31 19.01 10.92
N LEU A 329 16.66 19.48 12.12
CA LEU A 329 15.69 19.77 13.18
C LEU A 329 14.77 20.93 12.79
N LEU A 330 15.32 21.98 12.20
CA LEU A 330 14.54 23.11 11.70
C LEU A 330 13.62 22.69 10.53
N ALA A 331 14.08 21.77 9.68
CA ALA A 331 13.24 21.21 8.63
C ALA A 331 12.06 20.39 9.21
N ILE A 332 12.26 19.62 10.28
CA ILE A 332 11.19 18.92 11.01
C ILE A 332 10.17 19.94 11.58
N ALA A 333 10.66 21.02 12.18
CA ALA A 333 9.80 22.06 12.74
C ALA A 333 8.92 22.75 11.69
N ARG A 334 9.44 22.96 10.45
CA ARG A 334 8.68 23.46 9.29
C ARG A 334 7.74 22.43 8.70
N GLY A 335 8.10 21.16 8.78
CA GLY A 335 7.44 20.06 8.09
C GLY A 335 6.14 19.56 8.70
N GLY A 336 5.38 20.43 9.41
CA GLY A 336 4.06 20.12 9.96
C GLY A 336 3.97 20.20 11.49
N LEU A 337 5.10 20.34 12.22
CA LEU A 337 5.06 20.45 13.68
C LEU A 337 4.36 21.75 14.13
N LEU A 338 4.54 22.84 13.39
CA LEU A 338 3.88 24.11 13.66
C LEU A 338 2.35 23.98 13.68
N GLU A 339 1.77 23.14 12.79
CA GLU A 339 0.33 22.92 12.70
C GLU A 339 -0.18 21.81 13.62
N ALA A 340 0.71 21.16 14.39
CA ALA A 340 0.29 20.10 15.29
C ALA A 340 -0.69 20.61 16.34
N PRO A 341 -1.80 19.88 16.61
CA PRO A 341 -2.71 20.22 17.70
C PRO A 341 -1.96 20.33 19.03
N GLY A 342 -2.38 21.26 19.88
CA GLY A 342 -1.78 21.45 21.20
C GLY A 342 -0.45 22.20 21.20
N ILE A 343 0.21 22.45 20.09
CA ILE A 343 1.55 23.05 20.02
C ILE A 343 1.65 24.39 20.77
N GLY A 344 0.57 25.16 20.79
CA GLY A 344 0.51 26.44 21.53
C GLY A 344 0.56 26.31 23.04
N ALA A 345 0.36 25.13 23.60
CA ALA A 345 0.50 24.83 25.02
C ALA A 345 1.95 24.48 25.44
N ALA A 346 2.88 24.40 24.48
CA ALA A 346 4.28 24.18 24.78
C ALA A 346 4.88 25.37 25.59
N PRO A 347 5.88 25.13 26.45
CA PRO A 347 6.54 26.16 27.21
C PRO A 347 7.00 27.33 26.32
N PRO A 348 6.82 28.58 26.73
CA PRO A 348 7.22 29.76 25.95
C PRO A 348 8.68 29.71 25.49
N GLU A 349 9.57 29.17 26.33
CA GLU A 349 10.99 29.03 26.05
C GLU A 349 11.27 28.01 24.94
N ALA A 350 10.41 26.98 24.83
CA ALA A 350 10.48 25.98 23.76
C ALA A 350 9.98 26.55 22.41
N LEU A 351 8.90 27.34 22.45
CA LEU A 351 8.39 28.07 21.28
C LEU A 351 9.39 29.13 20.80
N ALA A 352 10.04 29.85 21.77
CA ALA A 352 11.07 30.83 21.48
C ALA A 352 12.27 30.23 20.76
N ALA A 353 12.67 28.98 21.09
CA ALA A 353 13.78 28.31 20.46
C ALA A 353 13.60 28.21 18.92
N PHE A 354 12.37 27.97 18.47
CA PHE A 354 12.05 27.93 17.03
C PHE A 354 11.76 29.32 16.46
N ALA A 355 11.07 30.19 17.22
CA ALA A 355 10.70 31.53 16.77
C ALA A 355 11.92 32.41 16.43
N THR A 356 13.08 32.17 17.09
CA THR A 356 14.35 32.83 16.78
C THR A 356 14.97 32.46 15.47
N GLN A 357 14.67 31.25 14.98
CA GLN A 357 15.28 30.66 13.77
C GLN A 357 14.31 30.63 12.59
N LEU A 358 13.00 30.58 12.85
CA LEU A 358 11.94 30.35 11.88
C LEU A 358 10.93 31.50 11.93
N PRO A 359 10.89 32.38 10.91
CA PRO A 359 9.97 33.52 10.86
C PRO A 359 8.50 33.13 11.00
N GLU A 360 8.09 31.98 10.46
CA GLU A 360 6.73 31.47 10.55
C GLU A 360 6.32 31.11 11.99
N TRP A 361 7.25 30.61 12.81
CA TRP A 361 7.02 30.40 14.26
C TRP A 361 6.93 31.72 15.01
N GLY A 362 7.79 32.68 14.68
CA GLY A 362 7.72 34.03 15.24
C GLY A 362 6.42 34.75 14.91
N ALA A 363 5.92 34.59 13.69
CA ALA A 363 4.64 35.18 13.28
C ALA A 363 3.43 34.55 14.01
N ARG A 364 3.48 33.21 14.27
CA ARG A 364 2.40 32.51 14.96
C ARG A 364 2.39 32.73 16.46
N PHE A 365 3.56 32.79 17.10
CA PHE A 365 3.72 32.92 18.55
C PHE A 365 4.28 34.32 18.92
N GLN A 366 3.53 35.37 18.58
CA GLN A 366 3.91 36.75 18.86
C GLN A 366 4.00 36.98 20.35
N GLY A 367 5.06 37.70 20.78
CA GLY A 367 5.26 38.09 22.20
C GLY A 367 5.99 37.04 23.05
N VAL A 368 6.44 35.91 22.46
CA VAL A 368 7.31 34.98 23.18
C VAL A 368 8.69 35.61 23.34
N SER A 369 9.16 35.73 24.61
CA SER A 369 10.45 36.35 24.93
C SER A 369 11.61 35.49 24.45
N VAL A 370 12.51 36.06 23.67
CA VAL A 370 13.75 35.41 23.22
C VAL A 370 14.75 35.21 24.37
N ALA A 371 14.63 36.05 25.42
CA ALA A 371 15.45 35.93 26.64
C ALA A 371 15.00 34.68 27.41
N GLY A 372 15.85 33.64 27.44
CA GLY A 372 15.55 32.36 28.07
C GLY A 372 15.11 31.25 27.12
N ALA A 373 15.20 31.44 25.80
CA ALA A 373 14.93 30.37 24.81
C ALA A 373 15.73 29.10 25.13
N HIS A 374 15.06 27.95 25.05
CA HIS A 374 15.71 26.64 25.21
C HIS A 374 16.68 26.37 24.04
N PRO A 375 17.71 25.52 24.24
CA PRO A 375 18.42 24.94 23.12
C PRO A 375 17.43 24.21 22.18
N LEU A 376 17.68 24.26 20.87
CA LEU A 376 16.75 23.70 19.86
C LEU A 376 16.38 22.24 20.13
N ALA A 377 17.32 21.41 20.56
CA ALA A 377 17.06 20.01 20.91
C ALA A 377 16.01 19.88 22.04
N ARG A 378 16.12 20.69 23.09
CA ARG A 378 15.15 20.70 24.20
C ARG A 378 13.83 21.29 23.75
N GLY A 379 13.85 22.35 22.93
CA GLY A 379 12.65 22.91 22.31
C GLY A 379 11.87 21.86 21.52
N LEU A 380 12.57 20.99 20.77
CA LEU A 380 11.96 19.88 20.04
C LEU A 380 11.30 18.87 20.99
N VAL A 381 11.98 18.45 22.07
CA VAL A 381 11.42 17.52 23.05
C VAL A 381 10.12 18.06 23.65
N GLU A 382 10.11 19.31 24.10
CA GLU A 382 8.93 19.91 24.76
C GLU A 382 7.76 20.12 23.76
N THR A 383 8.05 20.55 22.54
CA THR A 383 7.00 20.72 21.53
C THR A 383 6.41 19.38 21.07
N LEU A 384 7.23 18.35 20.89
CA LEU A 384 6.75 16.99 20.56
C LEU A 384 5.98 16.36 21.72
N ARG A 385 6.37 16.63 22.97
CA ARG A 385 5.66 16.15 24.17
C ARG A 385 4.21 16.61 24.15
N VAL A 386 3.99 17.92 24.02
CA VAL A 386 2.64 18.51 24.01
C VAL A 386 1.83 18.02 22.81
N ALA A 387 2.44 17.96 21.61
CA ALA A 387 1.77 17.43 20.43
C ALA A 387 1.36 15.97 20.61
N ALA A 388 2.19 15.15 21.29
CA ALA A 388 1.91 13.73 21.55
C ALA A 388 0.87 13.48 22.66
N GLU A 389 0.58 14.47 23.50
CA GLU A 389 -0.53 14.42 24.45
C GLU A 389 -1.88 14.48 23.73
N GLU A 390 -1.96 15.28 22.67
CA GLU A 390 -3.18 15.47 21.88
C GLU A 390 -3.42 14.33 20.87
N ARG A 391 -2.38 13.90 20.15
CA ARG A 391 -2.47 12.87 19.10
C ARG A 391 -1.16 12.12 18.94
N PRO A 392 -1.18 10.87 18.42
CA PRO A 392 0.04 10.18 18.02
C PRO A 392 0.85 11.04 17.03
N VAL A 393 2.14 11.17 17.28
CA VAL A 393 3.04 11.98 16.46
C VAL A 393 3.96 11.08 15.65
N VAL A 394 4.12 11.37 14.37
CA VAL A 394 5.07 10.71 13.48
C VAL A 394 6.05 11.76 12.94
N VAL A 395 7.30 11.64 13.34
CA VAL A 395 8.42 12.43 12.82
C VAL A 395 9.12 11.64 11.74
N THR A 396 9.30 12.21 10.55
CA THR A 396 9.99 11.51 9.47
C THR A 396 11.11 12.34 8.90
N VAL A 397 12.22 11.69 8.59
CA VAL A 397 13.32 12.30 7.84
C VAL A 397 13.64 11.42 6.63
N ASP A 398 13.29 11.92 5.44
CA ASP A 398 13.70 11.29 4.19
C ASP A 398 15.14 11.67 3.85
N ASP A 399 15.86 10.77 3.19
CA ASP A 399 17.30 10.91 2.88
C ASP A 399 18.16 11.23 4.12
N ALA A 400 17.82 10.63 5.29
CA ALA A 400 18.44 10.91 6.58
C ALA A 400 19.98 10.69 6.62
N GLN A 401 20.58 10.03 5.62
CA GLN A 401 22.03 9.96 5.47
C GLN A 401 22.67 11.36 5.32
N TRP A 402 21.90 12.38 4.96
CA TRP A 402 22.35 13.77 4.84
C TRP A 402 22.06 14.64 6.09
N LEU A 403 21.44 14.04 7.11
CA LEU A 403 21.13 14.75 8.34
C LEU A 403 22.41 15.23 9.04
N ASP A 404 22.38 16.45 9.57
CA ASP A 404 23.48 16.97 10.38
C ASP A 404 23.62 16.21 11.72
N PRO A 405 24.84 16.10 12.28
CA PRO A 405 25.10 15.31 13.50
C PRO A 405 24.30 15.78 14.71
N GLU A 406 24.10 17.07 14.85
CA GLU A 406 23.37 17.68 15.96
C GLU A 406 21.89 17.30 15.93
N SER A 407 21.26 17.34 14.74
CA SER A 407 19.87 16.91 14.54
C SER A 407 19.71 15.40 14.77
N ALA A 408 20.65 14.57 14.31
CA ALA A 408 20.65 13.13 14.56
C ALA A 408 20.74 12.83 16.07
N SER A 409 21.62 13.52 16.79
CA SER A 409 21.75 13.42 18.25
C SER A 409 20.49 13.87 18.98
N ALA A 410 19.85 14.96 18.52
CA ALA A 410 18.59 15.45 19.07
C ALA A 410 17.44 14.46 18.91
N LEU A 411 17.33 13.77 17.78
CA LEU A 411 16.35 12.69 17.60
C LEU A 411 16.58 11.53 18.57
N GLY A 412 17.85 11.22 18.87
CA GLY A 412 18.22 10.25 19.90
C GLY A 412 17.78 10.68 21.31
N ALA A 413 17.89 11.97 21.63
CA ALA A 413 17.39 12.54 22.88
C ALA A 413 15.86 12.51 22.96
N VAL A 414 15.17 12.91 21.89
CA VAL A 414 13.72 12.83 21.77
C VAL A 414 13.19 11.43 22.09
N LEU A 415 13.79 10.40 21.48
CA LEU A 415 13.37 9.00 21.70
C LEU A 415 13.59 8.52 23.14
N ARG A 416 14.59 9.04 23.85
CA ARG A 416 14.83 8.74 25.27
C ARG A 416 13.86 9.50 26.18
N ASP A 417 13.77 10.82 26.00
CA ASP A 417 13.05 11.70 26.90
C ASP A 417 11.52 11.58 26.76
N LEU A 418 11.06 11.08 25.59
CA LEU A 418 9.66 10.81 25.28
C LEU A 418 9.37 9.30 25.19
N SER A 419 10.14 8.46 25.88
CA SER A 419 10.00 6.99 25.82
C SER A 419 8.59 6.47 26.14
N ALA A 420 7.80 7.20 26.93
CA ALA A 420 6.42 6.90 27.29
C ALA A 420 5.38 7.71 26.51
N ALA A 421 5.75 8.27 25.34
CA ALA A 421 4.84 9.04 24.48
C ALA A 421 4.46 8.24 23.22
N PRO A 422 3.28 8.47 22.63
CA PRO A 422 2.86 7.88 21.36
C PRO A 422 3.59 8.60 20.19
N LEU A 423 4.88 8.36 20.08
CA LEU A 423 5.78 9.00 19.13
C LEU A 423 6.48 7.94 18.28
N THR A 424 6.44 8.10 16.96
CA THR A 424 7.23 7.28 16.04
C THR A 424 8.18 8.16 15.24
N VAL A 425 9.46 7.82 15.25
CA VAL A 425 10.47 8.43 14.39
C VAL A 425 10.77 7.48 13.24
N VAL A 426 10.65 7.93 12.00
CA VAL A 426 10.95 7.16 10.79
C VAL A 426 12.13 7.80 10.08
N LEU A 427 13.25 7.08 10.02
CA LEU A 427 14.43 7.49 9.27
C LEU A 427 14.51 6.70 7.97
N VAL A 428 14.53 7.40 6.86
CA VAL A 428 14.71 6.78 5.53
C VAL A 428 16.15 6.98 5.10
N ILE A 429 16.87 5.89 4.90
CA ILE A 429 18.31 5.93 4.64
C ILE A 429 18.72 5.12 3.42
N VAL A 430 19.79 5.57 2.78
CA VAL A 430 20.66 4.72 1.96
C VAL A 430 21.79 4.25 2.87
N PRO A 431 21.96 2.93 3.06
CA PRO A 431 22.84 2.41 4.11
C PRO A 431 24.35 2.63 3.85
N PHE A 432 24.72 3.07 2.66
CA PHE A 432 26.11 3.35 2.31
C PHE A 432 26.28 4.76 1.71
N PRO A 433 27.35 5.51 2.06
CA PRO A 433 28.36 5.20 3.09
C PRO A 433 27.76 5.22 4.51
N PRO A 434 28.32 4.40 5.43
CA PRO A 434 27.82 4.31 6.80
C PRO A 434 27.96 5.66 7.54
N ARG A 435 27.04 5.92 8.45
CA ARG A 435 26.98 7.14 9.27
C ARG A 435 26.95 6.76 10.74
N ALA A 436 28.00 7.09 11.48
CA ALA A 436 28.16 6.70 12.87
C ALA A 436 26.95 7.08 13.75
N GLU A 437 26.40 8.28 13.55
CA GLU A 437 25.26 8.80 14.32
C GLU A 437 23.97 7.99 14.06
N LEU A 438 23.74 7.61 12.80
CA LEU A 438 22.57 6.80 12.42
C LEU A 438 22.77 5.32 12.80
N ASP A 439 23.97 4.81 12.68
CA ASP A 439 24.32 3.45 13.08
C ASP A 439 24.19 3.27 14.59
N GLU A 440 24.56 4.29 15.38
CA GLU A 440 24.34 4.31 16.83
C GLU A 440 22.84 4.21 17.15
N LEU A 441 21.99 5.07 16.55
CA LEU A 441 20.54 5.01 16.75
C LEU A 441 19.98 3.65 16.35
N ARG A 442 20.38 3.12 15.20
CA ARG A 442 19.96 1.82 14.70
C ARG A 442 20.36 0.68 15.62
N SER A 443 21.56 0.71 16.19
CA SER A 443 22.09 -0.33 17.08
C SER A 443 21.29 -0.46 18.39
N ARG A 444 20.51 0.56 18.75
CA ARG A 444 19.66 0.59 19.93
C ARG A 444 18.31 -0.10 19.72
N ILE A 445 17.89 -0.32 18.46
CA ILE A 445 16.65 -1.04 18.14
C ILE A 445 16.71 -2.45 18.71
N GLY A 446 15.68 -2.84 19.46
CA GLY A 446 15.57 -4.14 20.11
C GLY A 446 16.41 -4.31 21.40
N ARG A 447 17.19 -3.30 21.80
CA ARG A 447 17.92 -3.27 23.09
C ARG A 447 17.18 -2.40 24.09
N ASP A 448 17.27 -1.09 23.94
CA ASP A 448 16.66 -0.08 24.80
C ASP A 448 15.60 0.77 24.08
N LEU A 449 15.47 0.60 22.77
CA LEU A 449 14.57 1.35 21.93
C LEU A 449 13.63 0.39 21.16
N PRO A 450 12.30 0.51 21.33
CA PRO A 450 11.35 -0.19 20.48
C PRO A 450 11.52 0.23 19.02
N GLY A 451 11.36 -0.71 18.10
CA GLY A 451 11.44 -0.38 16.69
C GLY A 451 11.90 -1.53 15.82
N GLU A 452 12.07 -1.24 14.55
CA GLU A 452 12.58 -2.18 13.57
C GLU A 452 13.25 -1.49 12.38
N ALA A 453 14.13 -2.23 11.69
CA ALA A 453 14.67 -1.83 10.40
C ALA A 453 13.94 -2.59 9.29
N ILE A 454 13.31 -1.83 8.39
CA ILE A 454 12.58 -2.37 7.23
C ILE A 454 13.44 -2.18 5.99
N ARG A 455 13.97 -3.28 5.46
CA ARG A 455 14.83 -3.25 4.29
C ARG A 455 14.02 -3.47 3.01
N LEU A 456 14.01 -2.48 2.12
CA LEU A 456 13.40 -2.59 0.80
C LEU A 456 14.35 -3.28 -0.17
N ARG A 457 13.80 -4.24 -0.91
CA ARG A 457 14.50 -4.95 -2.00
C ARG A 457 13.90 -4.53 -3.35
N PRO A 458 14.59 -4.76 -4.48
CA PRO A 458 13.97 -4.64 -5.80
C PRO A 458 12.67 -5.44 -5.90
N LEU A 459 11.77 -5.00 -6.77
CA LEU A 459 10.50 -5.71 -7.03
C LEU A 459 10.79 -7.08 -7.66
N ASP A 460 10.05 -8.07 -7.22
CA ASP A 460 10.02 -9.37 -7.88
C ASP A 460 9.23 -9.32 -9.18
N ARG A 461 9.30 -10.40 -9.96
CA ARG A 461 8.64 -10.48 -11.26
C ARG A 461 7.11 -10.40 -11.16
N ALA A 462 6.52 -10.94 -10.09
CA ALA A 462 5.08 -10.91 -9.89
C ALA A 462 4.59 -9.47 -9.63
N SER A 463 5.31 -8.72 -8.79
CA SER A 463 5.04 -7.31 -8.51
C SER A 463 5.26 -6.43 -9.74
N LEU A 464 6.31 -6.68 -10.53
CA LEU A 464 6.53 -5.99 -11.80
C LEU A 464 5.42 -6.26 -12.82
N ARG A 465 4.86 -7.48 -12.85
CA ARG A 465 3.72 -7.81 -13.68
C ARG A 465 2.48 -7.01 -13.28
N ARG A 466 2.13 -7.01 -11.99
CA ARG A 466 1.00 -6.19 -11.50
C ARG A 466 1.19 -4.71 -11.79
N LEU A 467 2.41 -4.20 -11.62
CA LEU A 467 2.75 -2.83 -11.99
C LEU A 467 2.52 -2.56 -13.48
N ALA A 468 2.96 -3.48 -14.36
CA ALA A 468 2.75 -3.38 -15.80
C ALA A 468 1.27 -3.45 -16.18
N GLU A 469 0.49 -4.35 -15.60
CA GLU A 469 -0.96 -4.46 -15.80
C GLU A 469 -1.70 -3.15 -15.45
N ARG A 470 -1.33 -2.51 -14.34
CA ARG A 470 -1.93 -1.23 -13.93
C ARG A 470 -1.48 -0.04 -14.77
N MET A 471 -0.25 -0.03 -15.23
CA MET A 471 0.28 1.08 -16.04
C MET A 471 -0.09 0.95 -17.53
N LEU A 472 -0.45 -0.24 -17.99
CA LEU A 472 -0.77 -0.57 -19.38
C LEU A 472 -2.13 -1.28 -19.51
N PRO A 473 -3.24 -0.67 -19.06
CA PRO A 473 -4.53 -1.34 -18.94
C PRO A 473 -5.14 -1.79 -20.27
N GLY A 474 -4.66 -1.26 -21.41
CA GLY A 474 -5.12 -1.65 -22.75
C GLY A 474 -4.36 -2.81 -23.39
N TYR A 475 -3.35 -3.37 -22.72
CA TYR A 475 -2.50 -4.41 -23.29
C TYR A 475 -3.01 -5.81 -23.01
N GLN A 476 -2.91 -6.70 -24.00
CA GLN A 476 -3.26 -8.12 -23.85
C GLN A 476 -2.30 -8.84 -22.88
N PRO A 477 -2.75 -9.89 -22.15
CA PRO A 477 -1.92 -10.59 -21.16
C PRO A 477 -0.59 -11.09 -21.70
N VAL A 478 -0.54 -11.57 -22.95
CA VAL A 478 0.68 -12.03 -23.62
C VAL A 478 1.67 -10.89 -23.84
N ALA A 479 1.18 -9.68 -24.19
CA ALA A 479 2.00 -8.49 -24.34
C ALA A 479 2.54 -8.03 -22.98
N ILE A 480 1.71 -8.04 -21.94
CA ILE A 480 2.12 -7.73 -20.56
C ILE A 480 3.25 -8.66 -20.10
N ASP A 481 3.15 -9.97 -20.35
CA ASP A 481 4.21 -10.92 -19.99
C ASP A 481 5.53 -10.64 -20.69
N ARG A 482 5.49 -10.22 -21.96
CA ARG A 482 6.69 -9.85 -22.72
C ARG A 482 7.31 -8.57 -22.19
N VAL A 483 6.49 -7.53 -21.97
CA VAL A 483 6.91 -6.27 -21.38
C VAL A 483 7.52 -6.49 -19.99
N THR A 484 6.84 -7.25 -19.13
CA THR A 484 7.32 -7.57 -17.78
C THR A 484 8.69 -8.25 -17.78
N ARG A 485 8.89 -9.26 -18.64
CA ARG A 485 10.20 -9.93 -18.76
C ARG A 485 11.29 -8.96 -19.18
N ARG A 486 10.97 -8.08 -20.12
CA ARG A 486 11.93 -7.11 -20.60
C ARG A 486 12.26 -6.06 -19.55
N VAL A 487 11.25 -5.47 -18.94
CA VAL A 487 11.42 -4.49 -17.85
C VAL A 487 12.18 -5.09 -16.67
N ALA A 488 11.88 -6.35 -16.29
CA ALA A 488 12.61 -7.03 -15.22
C ALA A 488 14.12 -7.16 -15.52
N THR A 489 14.47 -7.51 -16.76
CA THR A 489 15.88 -7.63 -17.18
C THR A 489 16.59 -6.29 -17.22
N ASP A 490 15.93 -5.26 -17.77
CA ASP A 490 16.56 -3.95 -18.01
C ASP A 490 16.62 -3.07 -16.75
N SER A 491 15.65 -3.21 -15.83
CA SER A 491 15.60 -2.45 -14.57
C SER A 491 16.20 -3.20 -13.37
N ALA A 492 16.49 -4.50 -13.49
CA ALA A 492 16.83 -5.39 -12.37
C ALA A 492 15.81 -5.30 -11.20
N GLY A 493 14.56 -5.01 -11.50
CA GLY A 493 13.49 -4.85 -10.52
C GLY A 493 13.53 -3.52 -9.73
N LEU A 494 14.40 -2.58 -10.08
CA LEU A 494 14.40 -1.24 -9.45
C LEU A 494 13.15 -0.46 -9.89
N PRO A 495 12.24 -0.09 -8.96
CA PRO A 495 10.97 0.53 -9.30
C PRO A 495 11.11 1.81 -10.12
N LEU A 496 12.09 2.65 -9.81
CA LEU A 496 12.33 3.89 -10.55
C LEU A 496 12.55 3.62 -12.04
N LEU A 497 13.42 2.66 -12.37
CA LEU A 497 13.71 2.30 -13.74
C LEU A 497 12.53 1.58 -14.40
N ALA A 498 11.88 0.68 -13.67
CA ALA A 498 10.72 -0.07 -14.16
C ALA A 498 9.56 0.86 -14.54
N VAL A 499 9.24 1.83 -13.69
CA VAL A 499 8.17 2.82 -13.93
C VAL A 499 8.48 3.67 -15.17
N GLU A 500 9.70 4.16 -15.31
CA GLU A 500 10.06 4.99 -16.46
C GLU A 500 10.06 4.19 -17.78
N LEU A 501 10.47 2.93 -17.74
CA LEU A 501 10.36 2.04 -18.90
C LEU A 501 8.89 1.77 -19.26
N LEU A 502 8.04 1.49 -18.28
CA LEU A 502 6.60 1.27 -18.51
C LEU A 502 5.90 2.53 -19.01
N ARG A 503 6.29 3.73 -18.53
CA ARG A 503 5.79 5.01 -19.06
C ARG A 503 6.20 5.21 -20.51
N ALA A 504 7.45 4.91 -20.85
CA ALA A 504 7.90 4.98 -22.23
C ALA A 504 7.09 4.04 -23.14
N VAL A 505 6.75 2.84 -22.66
CA VAL A 505 5.86 1.91 -23.37
C VAL A 505 4.46 2.49 -23.53
N ALA A 506 3.88 3.10 -22.48
CA ALA A 506 2.57 3.73 -22.53
C ALA A 506 2.49 4.91 -23.51
N LEU A 507 3.59 5.65 -23.70
CA LEU A 507 3.67 6.83 -24.58
C LEU A 507 3.93 6.49 -26.06
N GLY A 508 3.82 5.22 -26.46
CA GLY A 508 3.86 4.85 -27.88
C GLY A 508 5.14 4.16 -28.33
N LEU A 509 5.98 3.71 -27.41
CA LEU A 509 6.92 2.64 -27.72
C LEU A 509 6.10 1.43 -28.14
N ASP A 510 5.97 1.24 -29.45
CA ASP A 510 5.12 0.22 -30.06
C ASP A 510 5.64 -1.19 -29.77
N LEU A 511 5.31 -1.67 -28.57
CA LEU A 511 5.51 -3.06 -28.18
C LEU A 511 4.30 -3.93 -28.55
N GLY A 512 3.20 -3.34 -28.99
CA GLY A 512 1.93 -4.02 -29.30
C GLY A 512 1.79 -4.46 -30.75
N THR A 513 2.36 -3.74 -31.70
CA THR A 513 2.18 -3.98 -33.13
C THR A 513 3.29 -4.79 -33.79
N ILE A 514 4.40 -5.04 -33.13
CA ILE A 514 5.43 -5.92 -33.63
C ILE A 514 4.96 -7.36 -33.41
N SER A 515 4.07 -7.79 -34.32
CA SER A 515 3.70 -9.18 -34.48
C SER A 515 4.96 -10.02 -34.63
N GLU A 516 4.94 -11.19 -34.02
CA GLU A 516 5.76 -12.38 -34.28
C GLU A 516 7.29 -12.28 -34.16
N ALA A 517 7.91 -11.11 -34.25
CA ALA A 517 9.36 -10.92 -34.24
C ALA A 517 9.87 -10.09 -33.07
N TRP A 518 9.30 -10.27 -31.87
CA TRP A 518 9.97 -9.76 -30.69
C TRP A 518 11.32 -10.47 -30.56
N PRO A 519 12.45 -9.72 -30.55
CA PRO A 519 13.75 -10.37 -30.48
C PRO A 519 13.84 -11.24 -29.23
N GLU A 520 14.49 -12.39 -29.38
CA GLU A 520 14.78 -13.29 -28.25
C GLU A 520 15.37 -12.53 -27.06
N PRO A 521 15.22 -13.04 -25.81
CA PRO A 521 15.65 -12.35 -24.58
C PRO A 521 17.11 -11.88 -24.55
N LEU A 522 17.92 -12.33 -25.50
CA LEU A 522 19.34 -11.99 -25.68
C LEU A 522 19.59 -10.73 -26.52
N ARG A 523 18.56 -10.13 -27.12
CA ARG A 523 18.73 -8.89 -27.91
C ARG A 523 18.39 -7.67 -27.06
N THR A 524 19.27 -6.70 -27.11
CA THR A 524 19.32 -5.50 -26.27
C THR A 524 18.20 -4.50 -26.56
N LEU A 525 17.91 -3.61 -25.61
CA LEU A 525 17.08 -2.40 -25.76
C LEU A 525 17.36 -1.60 -27.03
N ASP A 526 18.57 -1.72 -27.60
CA ASP A 526 19.01 -1.07 -28.83
C ASP A 526 18.15 -1.31 -30.05
N GLN A 527 17.50 -2.45 -30.11
CA GLN A 527 16.75 -2.89 -31.28
C GLN A 527 15.24 -2.68 -31.15
N THR A 528 14.76 -2.27 -29.97
CA THR A 528 13.33 -2.23 -29.66
C THR A 528 12.86 -0.95 -28.96
N LEU A 529 13.78 -0.13 -28.45
CA LEU A 529 13.49 1.23 -27.96
C LEU A 529 13.99 2.25 -28.97
N PRO A 530 13.29 3.39 -29.18
CA PRO A 530 13.86 4.52 -29.92
C PRO A 530 15.23 4.84 -29.33
N GLY A 531 16.18 5.28 -30.14
CA GLY A 531 17.59 5.42 -29.79
C GLY A 531 17.91 6.27 -28.55
N ASP A 532 16.90 6.90 -27.94
CA ASP A 532 17.03 7.69 -26.71
C ASP A 532 16.24 7.10 -25.55
N LEU A 533 16.98 6.76 -24.49
CA LEU A 533 16.40 6.39 -23.20
C LEU A 533 15.69 7.61 -22.59
N PRO A 534 14.57 7.41 -21.85
CA PRO A 534 13.92 8.49 -21.11
C PRO A 534 14.90 9.30 -20.27
N ASP A 535 14.79 10.63 -20.32
CA ASP A 535 15.71 11.53 -19.60
C ASP A 535 15.72 11.27 -18.09
N ALA A 536 14.57 10.90 -17.51
CA ALA A 536 14.46 10.56 -16.10
C ALA A 536 15.32 9.34 -15.72
N VAL A 537 15.37 8.31 -16.57
CA VAL A 537 16.23 7.13 -16.37
C VAL A 537 17.70 7.52 -16.44
N ARG A 538 18.08 8.30 -17.45
CA ARG A 538 19.46 8.80 -17.59
C ARG A 538 19.88 9.67 -16.40
N ALA A 539 19.00 10.57 -15.97
CA ALA A 539 19.26 11.44 -14.82
C ALA A 539 19.43 10.63 -13.52
N ALA A 540 18.57 9.65 -13.27
CA ALA A 540 18.65 8.78 -12.08
C ALA A 540 19.98 8.01 -12.02
N ILE A 541 20.41 7.43 -13.16
CA ILE A 541 21.69 6.71 -13.24
C ILE A 541 22.87 7.67 -13.03
N ARG A 542 22.83 8.85 -13.64
CA ARG A 542 23.88 9.88 -13.46
C ARG A 542 24.02 10.34 -12.01
N ILE A 543 22.90 10.55 -11.33
CA ILE A 543 22.89 10.91 -9.90
C ILE A 543 23.50 9.79 -9.06
N GLY A 544 23.08 8.55 -9.28
CA GLY A 544 23.65 7.39 -8.60
C GLY A 544 25.14 7.24 -8.84
N PHE A 545 25.60 7.37 -10.10
CA PHE A 545 27.02 7.30 -10.47
C PHE A 545 27.86 8.34 -9.74
N ARG A 546 27.41 9.59 -9.65
CA ARG A 546 28.15 10.67 -8.96
C ARG A 546 28.31 10.43 -7.45
N ARG A 547 27.50 9.58 -6.86
CA ARG A 547 27.57 9.22 -5.42
C ARG A 547 28.57 8.11 -5.12
N LEU A 548 29.05 7.41 -6.13
CA LEU A 548 30.09 6.39 -5.98
C LEU A 548 31.46 7.03 -5.67
N SER A 549 32.30 6.29 -4.97
CA SER A 549 33.69 6.69 -4.75
C SER A 549 34.44 6.84 -6.09
N PRO A 550 35.49 7.65 -6.16
CA PRO A 550 36.28 7.81 -7.40
C PRO A 550 36.85 6.48 -7.92
N ALA A 551 37.19 5.55 -7.04
CA ALA A 551 37.65 4.21 -7.40
C ALA A 551 36.51 3.38 -8.01
N ALA A 552 35.34 3.35 -7.37
CA ALA A 552 34.15 2.67 -7.88
C ALA A 552 33.68 3.23 -9.22
N GLN A 553 33.71 4.55 -9.42
CA GLN A 553 33.44 5.18 -10.70
C GLN A 553 34.39 4.69 -11.80
N ARG A 554 35.70 4.61 -11.50
CA ARG A 554 36.72 4.11 -12.46
C ARG A 554 36.51 2.63 -12.79
N VAL A 555 36.22 1.79 -11.79
CA VAL A 555 35.93 0.36 -12.00
C VAL A 555 34.66 0.18 -12.84
N LEU A 556 33.59 0.89 -12.51
CA LEU A 556 32.32 0.79 -13.23
C LEU A 556 32.43 1.28 -14.68
N THR A 557 33.17 2.37 -14.91
CA THR A 557 33.42 2.88 -16.27
C THR A 557 34.26 1.90 -17.09
N ALA A 558 35.33 1.32 -16.52
CA ALA A 558 36.09 0.27 -17.19
C ALA A 558 35.24 -0.96 -17.53
N ALA A 559 34.45 -1.43 -16.56
CA ALA A 559 33.54 -2.55 -16.78
C ALA A 559 32.54 -2.30 -17.90
N SER A 560 32.01 -1.06 -18.02
CA SER A 560 31.03 -0.72 -19.07
C SER A 560 31.59 -0.86 -20.49
N VAL A 561 32.88 -0.57 -20.66
CA VAL A 561 33.60 -0.69 -21.96
C VAL A 561 33.96 -2.13 -22.28
N LEU A 562 34.36 -2.91 -21.25
CA LEU A 562 34.91 -4.25 -21.43
C LEU A 562 33.85 -5.33 -21.72
N GLY A 563 32.60 -5.11 -21.36
CA GLY A 563 31.52 -6.04 -21.72
C GLY A 563 30.47 -6.29 -20.65
N ASP A 564 29.62 -7.28 -20.91
CA ASP A 564 28.53 -7.64 -19.99
C ASP A 564 29.02 -8.49 -18.80
N LEU A 565 30.10 -9.22 -18.97
CA LEU A 565 30.76 -10.03 -17.94
C LEU A 565 32.26 -9.76 -17.99
N VAL A 566 32.82 -9.22 -16.91
CA VAL A 566 34.23 -8.79 -16.87
C VAL A 566 34.95 -9.54 -15.74
N PRO A 567 35.95 -10.39 -16.05
CA PRO A 567 36.77 -11.02 -15.04
C PRO A 567 37.55 -9.99 -14.23
N SER A 568 37.71 -10.20 -12.91
CA SER A 568 38.45 -9.29 -12.01
C SER A 568 39.87 -9.01 -12.49
N ALA A 569 40.57 -10.04 -12.97
CA ALA A 569 41.92 -9.93 -13.54
C ALA A 569 41.99 -9.01 -14.79
N VAL A 570 40.89 -8.84 -15.51
CA VAL A 570 40.80 -7.90 -16.65
C VAL A 570 40.66 -6.46 -16.14
N LEU A 571 39.85 -6.26 -15.09
CA LEU A 571 39.68 -4.95 -14.43
C LEU A 571 41.02 -4.49 -13.79
N GLU A 572 41.73 -5.38 -13.14
CA GLU A 572 43.06 -5.09 -12.57
C GLU A 572 44.07 -4.61 -13.63
N ARG A 573 44.08 -5.24 -14.80
CA ARG A 573 44.92 -4.81 -15.92
C ARG A 573 44.49 -3.52 -16.59
N ALA A 574 43.15 -3.30 -16.64
CA ALA A 574 42.59 -2.12 -17.29
C ALA A 574 42.77 -0.83 -16.47
N LEU A 575 42.97 -0.96 -15.16
CA LEU A 575 42.98 0.14 -14.22
C LEU A 575 44.35 0.27 -13.52
N SER A 576 44.83 1.48 -13.42
CA SER A 576 46.03 1.79 -12.61
C SER A 576 45.64 1.99 -11.13
N LEU A 577 45.02 0.96 -10.53
CA LEU A 577 44.58 0.91 -9.13
C LEU A 577 45.25 -0.27 -8.42
N GLY A 578 45.51 -0.14 -7.11
CA GLY A 578 46.00 -1.25 -6.32
C GLY A 578 44.93 -2.34 -6.14
N PRO A 579 45.34 -3.62 -5.92
CA PRO A 579 44.39 -4.73 -5.73
C PRO A 579 43.39 -4.50 -4.60
N GLU A 580 43.79 -3.91 -3.49
CA GLU A 580 42.94 -3.58 -2.35
C GLU A 580 41.92 -2.49 -2.72
N GLU A 581 42.33 -1.48 -3.49
CA GLU A 581 41.46 -0.38 -3.95
C GLU A 581 40.41 -0.90 -4.93
N ILE A 582 40.74 -1.84 -5.80
CA ILE A 582 39.81 -2.51 -6.71
C ILE A 582 38.83 -3.37 -5.93
N SER A 583 39.29 -4.15 -4.95
CA SER A 583 38.43 -4.97 -4.11
C SER A 583 37.39 -4.12 -3.37
N MET A 584 37.82 -3.05 -2.72
CA MET A 584 36.90 -2.12 -2.03
C MET A 584 35.92 -1.47 -2.99
N ALA A 585 36.34 -1.11 -4.19
CA ALA A 585 35.48 -0.53 -5.21
C ALA A 585 34.44 -1.55 -5.73
N LEU A 586 34.83 -2.81 -5.90
CA LEU A 586 33.93 -3.89 -6.29
C LEU A 586 32.91 -4.20 -5.19
N ASP A 587 33.33 -4.24 -3.92
CA ASP A 587 32.45 -4.41 -2.77
C ASP A 587 31.39 -3.27 -2.70
N GLU A 588 31.81 -2.03 -2.94
CA GLU A 588 30.92 -0.88 -3.04
C GLU A 588 29.93 -1.04 -4.19
N LEU A 589 30.38 -1.45 -5.37
CA LEU A 589 29.55 -1.64 -6.55
C LEU A 589 28.58 -2.81 -6.41
N GLU A 590 28.97 -3.88 -5.74
CA GLU A 590 28.06 -4.97 -5.38
C GLU A 590 27.03 -4.52 -4.36
N TRP A 591 27.46 -3.82 -3.32
CA TRP A 591 26.58 -3.29 -2.28
C TRP A 591 25.50 -2.38 -2.86
N HIS A 592 25.88 -1.47 -3.75
CA HIS A 592 24.96 -0.58 -4.45
C HIS A 592 24.23 -1.22 -5.63
N ARG A 593 24.45 -2.52 -5.87
CA ARG A 593 23.83 -3.29 -6.96
C ARG A 593 24.04 -2.68 -8.35
N TRP A 594 25.23 -2.16 -8.59
CA TRP A 594 25.67 -1.79 -9.92
C TRP A 594 26.24 -2.99 -10.67
N LEU A 595 27.00 -3.79 -9.95
CA LEU A 595 27.57 -5.05 -10.42
C LEU A 595 27.07 -6.21 -9.54
N VAL A 596 27.14 -7.42 -10.07
CA VAL A 596 26.92 -8.67 -9.37
C VAL A 596 28.07 -9.62 -9.65
N ALA A 597 28.58 -10.27 -8.59
CA ALA A 597 29.62 -11.28 -8.72
C ALA A 597 29.04 -12.56 -9.37
N ASP A 598 29.75 -13.09 -10.34
CA ASP A 598 29.57 -14.40 -10.97
C ASP A 598 30.90 -15.18 -10.80
N PRO A 599 30.91 -16.51 -10.73
CA PRO A 599 32.14 -17.28 -10.66
C PRO A 599 33.18 -16.95 -11.75
N ARG A 600 32.76 -16.35 -12.85
CA ARG A 600 33.59 -15.96 -14.00
C ARG A 600 33.99 -14.49 -14.00
N GLY A 601 33.45 -13.66 -13.08
CA GLY A 601 33.73 -12.24 -13.02
C GLY A 601 32.54 -11.41 -12.55
N TYR A 602 32.47 -10.16 -12.96
CA TYR A 602 31.43 -9.21 -12.59
C TYR A 602 30.56 -8.85 -13.77
N SER A 603 29.25 -8.80 -13.58
CA SER A 603 28.29 -8.37 -14.58
C SER A 603 27.44 -7.21 -14.06
N PHE A 604 26.94 -6.35 -14.98
CA PHE A 604 26.01 -5.30 -14.62
C PHE A 604 24.65 -5.90 -14.18
N VAL A 605 24.13 -5.42 -13.04
CA VAL A 605 22.83 -5.83 -12.53
C VAL A 605 21.71 -5.46 -13.51
N ALA A 606 21.81 -4.29 -14.16
CA ALA A 606 20.90 -3.83 -15.18
C ALA A 606 21.65 -3.36 -16.45
N ARG A 607 21.30 -3.90 -17.61
CA ARG A 607 21.95 -3.53 -18.89
C ARG A 607 21.83 -2.06 -19.24
N ILE A 608 20.69 -1.45 -18.88
CA ILE A 608 20.45 -0.03 -19.08
C ILE A 608 21.48 0.83 -18.36
N VAL A 609 21.92 0.42 -17.18
CA VAL A 609 22.93 1.12 -16.39
C VAL A 609 24.27 1.10 -17.14
N ARG A 610 24.69 -0.06 -17.64
CA ARG A 610 25.90 -0.18 -18.44
C ARG A 610 25.93 0.81 -19.60
N ARG A 611 24.83 0.90 -20.35
CA ARG A 611 24.74 1.76 -21.53
C ARG A 611 24.82 3.24 -21.21
N VAL A 612 24.14 3.67 -20.16
CA VAL A 612 24.21 5.07 -19.72
C VAL A 612 25.60 5.41 -19.24
N VAL A 613 26.27 4.50 -18.51
CA VAL A 613 27.64 4.71 -18.05
C VAL A 613 28.58 4.78 -19.26
N GLU A 614 28.50 3.84 -20.19
CA GLU A 614 29.35 3.78 -21.39
C GLU A 614 29.18 5.01 -22.29
N ARG A 615 27.92 5.48 -22.48
CA ARG A 615 27.64 6.59 -23.39
C ARG A 615 27.82 7.98 -22.77
N ASP A 616 27.38 8.14 -21.51
CA ASP A 616 27.19 9.46 -20.93
C ASP A 616 28.25 9.81 -19.86
N MET A 617 29.04 8.82 -19.35
CA MET A 617 30.00 9.04 -18.30
C MET A 617 31.46 8.86 -18.73
N LEU A 618 31.68 8.42 -19.96
CA LEU A 618 33.00 8.20 -20.54
C LEU A 618 33.27 9.17 -21.66
N THR A 619 34.50 9.67 -21.68
CA THR A 619 35.04 10.35 -22.89
C THR A 619 35.67 9.31 -23.82
N GLU A 620 35.72 9.62 -25.11
CA GLU A 620 36.41 8.78 -26.10
C GLU A 620 37.85 8.46 -25.71
N VAL A 621 38.55 9.41 -25.11
CA VAL A 621 39.94 9.22 -24.65
C VAL A 621 40.02 8.17 -23.51
N GLN A 622 39.08 8.22 -22.59
CA GLN A 622 39.01 7.22 -21.50
C GLN A 622 38.68 5.82 -22.04
N ARG A 623 37.74 5.73 -22.98
CA ARG A 623 37.38 4.49 -23.66
C ARG A 623 38.59 3.86 -24.38
N HIS A 624 39.31 4.63 -25.18
CA HIS A 624 40.52 4.17 -25.86
C HIS A 624 41.58 3.71 -24.87
N ARG A 625 41.76 4.39 -23.75
CA ARG A 625 42.72 4.03 -22.72
C ARG A 625 42.43 2.66 -22.09
N VAL A 626 41.14 2.38 -21.76
CA VAL A 626 40.72 1.09 -21.21
C VAL A 626 40.92 -0.04 -22.22
N LEU A 627 40.54 0.17 -23.49
CA LEU A 627 40.71 -0.84 -24.54
C LEU A 627 42.19 -1.10 -24.86
N ALA A 628 43.03 -0.08 -24.86
CA ALA A 628 44.48 -0.24 -25.06
C ALA A 628 45.15 -1.01 -23.94
N ALA A 629 44.77 -0.76 -22.69
CA ALA A 629 45.31 -1.46 -21.51
C ALA A 629 44.98 -2.97 -21.48
N THR A 630 43.88 -3.39 -22.15
CA THR A 630 43.46 -4.78 -22.19
C THR A 630 43.85 -5.53 -23.48
N GLY A 631 44.55 -4.84 -24.41
CA GLY A 631 44.97 -5.44 -25.68
C GLY A 631 43.82 -5.59 -26.71
N GLN A 632 42.66 -4.98 -26.45
CA GLN A 632 41.49 -4.99 -27.35
C GLN A 632 41.43 -3.77 -28.27
N GLY A 633 42.43 -2.91 -28.20
CA GLY A 633 42.56 -1.73 -29.07
C GLY A 633 42.97 -2.15 -30.48
N GLY A 634 42.02 -2.39 -31.35
CA GLY A 634 42.26 -2.48 -32.78
C GLY A 634 42.81 -1.15 -33.29
N THR A 635 43.78 -1.22 -34.19
CA THR A 635 44.45 -0.12 -34.88
C THR A 635 43.42 0.92 -35.36
N PRO A 636 43.63 2.23 -35.16
CA PRO A 636 42.76 3.25 -35.75
C PRO A 636 42.75 3.12 -37.28
N PRO A 637 41.60 3.33 -37.96
CA PRO A 637 41.58 3.37 -39.42
C PRO A 637 42.52 4.46 -39.87
N GLY A 638 43.52 4.04 -40.64
CA GLY A 638 44.62 4.88 -41.10
C GLY A 638 44.13 6.17 -41.76
N GLY A 639 44.66 7.28 -41.29
CA GLY A 639 44.58 8.53 -41.98
C GLY A 639 45.21 8.40 -43.37
N THR A 640 44.41 8.50 -44.39
CA THR A 640 44.91 8.76 -45.74
C THR A 640 45.46 10.19 -45.77
N ALA A 641 46.79 10.24 -45.76
CA ALA A 641 47.49 11.45 -46.22
C ALA A 641 47.29 11.57 -47.74
N THR A 642 46.66 12.62 -48.16
CA THR A 642 47.01 13.53 -49.27
C THR A 642 46.07 14.70 -49.26
#